data_b434957b0844e8311aac341206ee8c44
#
_entry.id   b434957b0844e8311aac341206ee8c44
#
_cell.length_a   1.000
_cell.length_b   1.000
_cell.length_c   1.000
_cell.angle_alpha   90.00
_cell.angle_beta   90.00
_cell.angle_gamma   90.00
#
_symmetry.space_group_name_H-M   'P 1'
#
loop_
_entity.id
_entity.type
_entity.pdbx_description
1 polymer ?
#
loop_
_entity_poly.entity_id
_entity_poly.type
_entity_poly.pdbx_seq_one_letter_code
_entity_poly.pdbx_strand_id
1 'polypeptide(L)'
;MTTHAHPHARPGPLSGPAEPAEALLVRLARLRERIAVLVDRRAAGDPTAEDPLRGLYLSEEAVRRYLAAPAGPVPAGVSEGEAPPDERDAGPVARLGLGELDTAILFLALAPDVDRSFEPLYGYLNDDVGRRRATVGLALDLCGVPAHRPGARARFHAGAPLTARGLLVVEEPERPFLTRSLRVPDRVVAHLLGDDTPDPDLAPHLHPLPPAPHGGPNPDAPDAPGGEAEFASFTGRLAAHLARPGPGTVYLRERREGEGAACAAAALRAAGFGALRFDGPDEQAAALVREARLGGHALLVAPLPADPGPLLRELTAAPDVPVLLADPRPYDPHWCSRDPLVLDAPHRRTGTLPAWSAALTAPADGRTGAPAEVPGFDLAATVAPYRLGGERLERAARAARDLAAFDGMPLTPGHVRLAARRQSASGLEKHARRIRPDVDWSDLVLPAAPLTQLHELALRARHRERVLGDWRLSAGGGRGRGVLGLFAGESGTGKTLSAEVVAAELGLDLYVVQLSSVVDKYVGETEKNLERIFTEADRTDAVLLFDEADAVFGKRSEVKDSHDRYANMESAYLLQRLESFDGIALLTTNLRANIDEAFTRRLDLVVDFPFPDAGQRLALWRHGLERVPTAEGTHAGLAPLAREFELAGGSIRSAVVTAAYLAAGRDGVVTPADLLEGARREYRKAGRLVPGEGSW
;
A
#
# COMPACT_ATOMS: atom_id res chain seq x y z
N MET A 1 13.67 -56.31 -14.91
CA MET A 1 14.68 -56.32 -13.83
C MET A 1 15.96 -55.75 -14.41
N THR A 2 16.26 -54.50 -14.19
CA THR A 2 17.63 -53.91 -14.16
C THR A 2 17.46 -52.47 -13.70
N THR A 3 17.80 -52.27 -12.43
CA THR A 3 17.89 -51.03 -11.72
C THR A 3 19.10 -50.25 -12.18
N HIS A 4 18.96 -49.06 -12.76
CA HIS A 4 20.04 -48.11 -12.96
C HIS A 4 20.13 -47.19 -11.75
N ALA A 5 21.20 -47.36 -10.94
CA ALA A 5 21.61 -46.43 -9.92
C ALA A 5 22.29 -45.21 -10.57
N HIS A 6 21.81 -44.02 -10.29
CA HIS A 6 22.53 -42.77 -10.58
C HIS A 6 23.65 -42.55 -9.57
N PRO A 7 24.88 -42.22 -10.02
CA PRO A 7 25.96 -41.86 -9.09
C PRO A 7 25.75 -40.45 -8.56
N HIS A 8 25.73 -40.29 -7.23
CA HIS A 8 25.80 -39.01 -6.56
C HIS A 8 27.13 -38.32 -6.91
N ALA A 9 27.09 -37.23 -7.65
CA ALA A 9 28.21 -36.35 -7.85
C ALA A 9 28.56 -35.67 -6.50
N ARG A 10 29.80 -35.81 -6.05
CA ARG A 10 30.35 -35.05 -4.93
C ARG A 10 30.50 -33.58 -5.38
N PRO A 11 30.06 -32.59 -4.58
CA PRO A 11 30.36 -31.19 -4.91
C PRO A 11 31.89 -30.99 -4.83
N GLY A 12 32.46 -30.40 -5.87
CA GLY A 12 33.86 -29.98 -5.93
C GLY A 12 34.12 -28.79 -4.97
N PRO A 13 35.41 -28.50 -4.65
CA PRO A 13 35.75 -27.41 -3.73
C PRO A 13 35.34 -26.07 -4.33
N LEU A 14 34.52 -25.31 -3.59
CA LEU A 14 34.14 -23.95 -3.87
C LEU A 14 35.34 -23.04 -3.57
N SER A 15 36.13 -22.70 -4.57
CA SER A 15 37.17 -21.65 -4.48
C SER A 15 36.54 -20.29 -4.86
N GLY A 16 35.97 -19.61 -3.85
CA GLY A 16 35.53 -18.22 -3.90
C GLY A 16 36.47 -17.31 -3.07
N PRO A 17 36.29 -15.95 -3.10
CA PRO A 17 37.01 -15.06 -2.20
C PRO A 17 36.79 -15.48 -0.74
N ALA A 18 37.81 -15.29 0.12
CA ALA A 18 37.82 -15.75 1.51
C ALA A 18 36.46 -15.55 2.19
N GLU A 19 35.81 -16.65 2.52
CA GLU A 19 34.43 -16.61 3.02
C GLU A 19 34.37 -15.86 4.37
N PRO A 20 33.31 -15.08 4.64
CA PRO A 20 33.10 -14.43 5.95
C PRO A 20 33.28 -15.38 7.13
N ALA A 21 32.96 -16.66 6.93
CA ALA A 21 33.16 -17.75 7.89
C ALA A 21 34.62 -17.99 8.24
N GLU A 22 35.60 -17.82 7.34
CA GLU A 22 37.02 -18.07 7.65
C GLU A 22 37.54 -17.05 8.67
N ALA A 23 37.22 -15.77 8.54
CA ALA A 23 37.61 -14.75 9.51
C ALA A 23 36.97 -14.99 10.88
N LEU A 24 35.75 -15.52 10.93
CA LEU A 24 35.05 -15.92 12.15
C LEU A 24 35.78 -17.10 12.82
N LEU A 25 36.14 -18.13 12.07
CA LEU A 25 36.84 -19.31 12.59
C LEU A 25 38.21 -18.96 13.20
N VAL A 26 38.96 -18.03 12.58
CA VAL A 26 40.23 -17.54 13.16
C VAL A 26 40.00 -16.88 14.52
N ARG A 27 38.95 -16.08 14.66
CA ARG A 27 38.62 -15.44 15.95
C ARG A 27 38.19 -16.47 17.01
N LEU A 28 37.43 -17.49 16.62
CA LEU A 28 37.05 -18.59 17.51
C LEU A 28 38.25 -19.43 17.95
N ALA A 29 39.25 -19.63 17.08
CA ALA A 29 40.50 -20.31 17.49
C ALA A 29 41.25 -19.50 18.57
N ARG A 30 41.41 -18.19 18.41
CA ARG A 30 41.97 -17.29 19.43
C ARG A 30 41.14 -17.30 20.73
N LEU A 31 39.83 -17.38 20.68
CA LEU A 31 38.97 -17.53 21.84
C LEU A 31 39.21 -18.82 22.55
N ARG A 32 39.40 -19.95 21.82
CA ARG A 32 39.72 -21.26 22.39
C ARG A 32 41.03 -21.23 23.16
N GLU A 33 42.08 -20.55 22.65
CA GLU A 33 43.34 -20.34 23.34
C GLU A 33 43.17 -19.58 24.66
N ARG A 34 42.35 -18.52 24.66
CA ARG A 34 42.04 -17.75 25.87
C ARG A 34 41.28 -18.59 26.90
N ILE A 35 40.34 -19.43 26.44
CA ILE A 35 39.62 -20.37 27.30
C ILE A 35 40.59 -21.36 27.93
N ALA A 36 41.54 -21.93 27.17
CA ALA A 36 42.54 -22.85 27.70
C ALA A 36 43.36 -22.21 28.82
N VAL A 37 43.85 -21.01 28.66
CA VAL A 37 44.55 -20.24 29.71
C VAL A 37 43.67 -20.02 30.94
N LEU A 38 42.38 -19.75 30.77
CA LEU A 38 41.47 -19.59 31.91
C LEU A 38 41.20 -20.89 32.63
N VAL A 39 41.05 -22.00 31.89
CA VAL A 39 40.89 -23.36 32.45
C VAL A 39 42.12 -23.74 33.25
N ASP A 40 43.34 -23.59 32.73
CA ASP A 40 44.58 -23.91 33.42
C ASP A 40 44.73 -23.10 34.71
N ARG A 41 44.42 -21.83 34.70
CA ARG A 41 44.44 -20.96 35.89
C ARG A 41 43.42 -21.40 36.95
N ARG A 42 42.22 -21.79 36.56
CA ARG A 42 41.21 -22.29 37.50
C ARG A 42 41.56 -23.63 38.03
N ALA A 43 42.09 -24.53 37.21
CA ALA A 43 42.55 -25.87 37.64
C ALA A 43 43.72 -25.83 38.64
N ALA A 44 44.71 -24.93 38.42
CA ALA A 44 45.87 -24.80 39.29
C ALA A 44 45.55 -24.39 40.75
N GLY A 45 44.40 -23.78 41.00
CA GLY A 45 43.95 -23.38 42.33
C GLY A 45 42.73 -24.13 42.87
N ASP A 46 42.31 -25.20 42.21
CA ASP A 46 41.04 -25.88 42.51
C ASP A 46 41.28 -27.32 43.03
N PRO A 47 41.08 -27.57 44.32
CA PRO A 47 41.22 -28.89 44.86
C PRO A 47 40.22 -29.95 44.37
N THR A 48 39.14 -29.46 43.68
CA THR A 48 38.09 -30.30 43.10
C THR A 48 38.23 -30.46 41.58
N ALA A 49 39.38 -30.04 41.00
CA ALA A 49 39.61 -30.08 39.56
C ALA A 49 39.52 -31.50 38.96
N GLU A 50 39.85 -32.53 39.74
CA GLU A 50 39.80 -33.94 39.35
C GLU A 50 38.51 -34.69 39.77
N ASP A 51 37.52 -33.95 40.37
CA ASP A 51 36.24 -34.55 40.76
C ASP A 51 35.36 -34.82 39.54
N PRO A 52 35.03 -36.10 39.22
CA PRO A 52 34.18 -36.43 38.07
C PRO A 52 32.75 -35.90 38.15
N LEU A 53 32.29 -35.50 39.33
CA LEU A 53 30.92 -34.96 39.57
C LEU A 53 30.89 -33.44 39.69
N ARG A 54 32.00 -32.78 39.41
CA ARG A 54 32.09 -31.31 39.42
C ARG A 54 31.02 -30.68 38.56
N GLY A 55 30.35 -29.63 39.05
CA GLY A 55 29.25 -28.94 38.36
C GLY A 55 27.88 -29.58 38.55
N LEU A 56 27.80 -30.77 39.11
CA LEU A 56 26.54 -31.44 39.48
C LEU A 56 26.18 -31.21 40.95
N TYR A 57 27.16 -30.97 41.83
CA TYR A 57 26.95 -30.63 43.24
C TYR A 57 28.10 -29.75 43.76
N LEU A 58 27.84 -28.98 44.82
CA LEU A 58 28.85 -28.20 45.53
C LEU A 58 29.47 -29.07 46.65
N SER A 59 30.74 -29.43 46.50
CA SER A 59 31.48 -30.09 47.60
C SER A 59 31.86 -29.08 48.69
N GLU A 60 32.09 -29.54 49.89
CA GLU A 60 32.53 -28.69 51.02
C GLU A 60 33.86 -27.98 50.70
N GLU A 61 34.73 -28.64 49.95
CA GLU A 61 36.02 -28.12 49.49
C GLU A 61 35.81 -26.99 48.46
N ALA A 62 34.87 -27.13 47.55
CA ALA A 62 34.47 -26.05 46.60
C ALA A 62 33.92 -24.84 47.37
N VAL A 63 33.09 -25.04 48.40
CA VAL A 63 32.57 -23.94 49.23
C VAL A 63 33.72 -23.24 50.00
N ARG A 64 34.69 -24.01 50.59
CA ARG A 64 35.84 -23.40 51.24
C ARG A 64 36.70 -22.58 50.27
N ARG A 65 36.87 -23.02 49.03
CA ARG A 65 37.57 -22.29 47.97
C ARG A 65 36.87 -20.97 47.69
N TYR A 66 35.55 -20.95 47.51
CA TYR A 66 34.81 -19.72 47.31
C TYR A 66 34.94 -18.72 48.46
N LEU A 67 35.01 -19.23 49.67
CA LEU A 67 35.24 -18.40 50.86
C LEU A 67 36.68 -17.88 50.96
N ALA A 68 37.66 -18.61 50.45
CA ALA A 68 39.07 -18.23 50.46
C ALA A 68 39.49 -17.38 49.25
N ALA A 69 38.65 -17.32 48.19
CA ALA A 69 38.96 -16.54 47.01
C ALA A 69 38.98 -15.05 47.33
N PRO A 70 40.04 -14.30 46.98
CA PRO A 70 40.09 -12.87 47.20
C PRO A 70 39.00 -12.20 46.36
N ALA A 71 38.26 -11.29 46.98
CA ALA A 71 37.30 -10.43 46.29
C ALA A 71 38.01 -9.37 45.43
N GLY A 72 38.64 -9.79 44.34
CA GLY A 72 39.40 -8.88 43.48
C GLY A 72 39.47 -9.37 42.03
N PRO A 73 39.71 -8.45 41.08
CA PRO A 73 39.78 -8.80 39.69
C PRO A 73 40.94 -9.74 39.38
N VAL A 74 40.68 -10.71 38.51
CA VAL A 74 41.76 -11.51 37.87
C VAL A 74 42.68 -10.49 37.17
N PRO A 75 44.01 -10.46 37.45
CA PRO A 75 44.90 -9.51 36.80
C PRO A 75 44.79 -9.62 35.29
N ALA A 76 44.59 -8.50 34.61
CA ALA A 76 44.67 -8.42 33.17
C ALA A 76 46.10 -8.79 32.74
N GLY A 77 46.33 -10.01 32.38
CA GLY A 77 47.64 -10.55 32.02
C GLY A 77 47.65 -11.27 30.69
N VAL A 78 46.87 -10.77 29.74
CA VAL A 78 47.13 -10.94 28.32
C VAL A 78 47.22 -9.54 27.78
N SER A 79 48.46 -9.06 27.56
CA SER A 79 48.70 -7.81 26.84
C SER A 79 47.92 -7.84 25.56
N GLU A 80 47.18 -6.78 25.32
CA GLU A 80 46.62 -6.42 24.02
C GLU A 80 47.77 -6.44 23.00
N GLY A 81 48.00 -7.60 22.39
CA GLY A 81 48.73 -7.59 21.14
C GLY A 81 47.84 -6.88 20.16
N GLU A 82 48.27 -5.70 19.77
CA GLU A 82 47.63 -4.95 18.70
C GLU A 82 47.31 -5.88 17.52
N ALA A 83 46.04 -6.09 17.25
CA ALA A 83 45.63 -6.74 16.01
C ALA A 83 46.22 -5.88 14.87
N PRO A 84 46.86 -6.49 13.85
CA PRO A 84 47.37 -5.72 12.74
C PRO A 84 46.26 -4.87 12.14
N PRO A 85 46.55 -3.60 11.75
CA PRO A 85 45.55 -2.64 11.30
C PRO A 85 44.72 -3.08 10.08
N ASP A 86 45.21 -4.04 9.31
CA ASP A 86 44.54 -4.55 8.10
C ASP A 86 43.35 -5.52 8.38
N GLU A 87 43.20 -6.03 9.60
CA GLU A 87 42.05 -6.90 9.96
C GLU A 87 40.81 -6.12 10.45
N ARG A 88 40.92 -4.78 10.60
CA ARG A 88 39.84 -3.94 11.14
C ARG A 88 38.75 -3.59 10.12
N ASP A 89 39.03 -3.68 8.81
CA ASP A 89 38.20 -3.07 7.77
C ASP A 89 37.46 -4.01 6.82
N ALA A 90 37.56 -5.31 6.96
CA ALA A 90 36.98 -6.23 6.00
C ALA A 90 36.13 -7.34 6.65
N GLY A 91 34.85 -7.05 6.90
CA GLY A 91 33.90 -8.08 7.29
C GLY A 91 32.53 -7.56 7.75
N PRO A 92 31.54 -8.45 7.84
CA PRO A 92 30.18 -8.10 8.29
C PRO A 92 30.16 -7.37 9.65
N VAL A 93 31.09 -7.71 10.56
CA VAL A 93 31.18 -7.12 11.90
C VAL A 93 31.61 -5.65 11.90
N ALA A 94 32.47 -5.23 10.96
CA ALA A 94 32.88 -3.83 10.85
C ALA A 94 31.71 -2.88 10.59
N ARG A 95 30.72 -3.32 9.81
CA ARG A 95 29.49 -2.56 9.52
C ARG A 95 28.60 -2.35 10.76
N LEU A 96 28.74 -3.22 11.78
CA LEU A 96 27.94 -3.12 13.01
C LEU A 96 28.38 -1.96 13.91
N GLY A 97 29.54 -1.33 13.65
CA GLY A 97 30.03 -0.17 14.41
C GLY A 97 30.18 -0.46 15.92
N LEU A 98 30.61 -1.66 16.27
CA LEU A 98 30.83 -2.13 17.65
C LEU A 98 32.22 -1.75 18.13
N GLY A 99 32.34 -1.42 19.41
CA GLY A 99 33.64 -1.30 20.08
C GLY A 99 34.29 -2.68 20.27
N GLU A 100 35.60 -2.69 20.56
CA GLU A 100 36.38 -3.94 20.75
C GLU A 100 35.77 -4.87 21.81
N LEU A 101 35.37 -4.31 22.97
CA LEU A 101 34.75 -5.09 24.04
C LEU A 101 33.39 -5.68 23.60
N ASP A 102 32.55 -4.89 22.94
CA ASP A 102 31.24 -5.34 22.45
C ASP A 102 31.42 -6.44 21.39
N THR A 103 32.39 -6.29 20.50
CA THR A 103 32.76 -7.30 19.53
C THR A 103 33.25 -8.62 20.21
N ALA A 104 34.10 -8.51 21.22
CA ALA A 104 34.55 -9.67 21.96
C ALA A 104 33.39 -10.40 22.68
N ILE A 105 32.48 -9.66 23.31
CA ILE A 105 31.27 -10.21 23.96
C ILE A 105 30.37 -10.92 22.93
N LEU A 106 30.19 -10.31 21.75
CA LEU A 106 29.39 -10.91 20.66
C LEU A 106 29.95 -12.26 20.23
N PHE A 107 31.27 -12.33 19.98
CA PHE A 107 31.93 -13.62 19.60
C PHE A 107 31.90 -14.67 20.69
N LEU A 108 32.02 -14.25 21.94
CA LEU A 108 31.88 -15.16 23.08
C LEU A 108 30.47 -15.77 23.14
N ALA A 109 29.46 -14.96 22.97
CA ALA A 109 28.07 -15.42 22.96
C ALA A 109 27.73 -16.28 21.73
N LEU A 110 28.34 -15.98 20.58
CA LEU A 110 28.15 -16.68 19.30
C LEU A 110 28.81 -18.06 19.25
N ALA A 111 29.93 -18.27 19.97
CA ALA A 111 30.80 -19.41 19.81
C ALA A 111 30.09 -20.77 19.87
N PRO A 112 29.16 -21.07 20.80
CA PRO A 112 28.46 -22.35 20.85
C PRO A 112 27.52 -22.58 19.64
N ASP A 113 27.00 -21.52 19.02
CA ASP A 113 26.09 -21.63 17.88
C ASP A 113 26.85 -21.90 16.56
N VAL A 114 28.18 -21.66 16.53
CA VAL A 114 29.06 -21.95 15.39
C VAL A 114 29.84 -23.28 15.59
N ASP A 115 30.34 -23.52 16.79
CA ASP A 115 31.11 -24.72 17.12
C ASP A 115 30.67 -25.30 18.47
N ARG A 116 29.94 -26.41 18.40
CA ARG A 116 29.39 -27.10 19.57
C ARG A 116 30.43 -27.51 20.60
N SER A 117 31.75 -27.55 20.27
CA SER A 117 32.80 -27.86 21.22
C SER A 117 32.93 -26.79 22.32
N PHE A 118 32.39 -25.62 22.15
CA PHE A 118 32.32 -24.58 23.18
C PHE A 118 31.26 -24.87 24.25
N GLU A 119 30.22 -25.66 23.95
CA GLU A 119 29.18 -26.00 24.93
C GLU A 119 29.74 -26.65 26.21
N PRO A 120 30.52 -27.77 26.15
CA PRO A 120 31.11 -28.38 27.35
C PRO A 120 32.15 -27.45 28.00
N LEU A 121 32.88 -26.64 27.24
CA LEU A 121 33.86 -25.70 27.80
C LEU A 121 33.13 -24.61 28.64
N TYR A 122 32.00 -24.10 28.16
CA TYR A 122 31.22 -23.13 28.91
C TYR A 122 30.52 -23.76 30.12
N GLY A 123 30.04 -25.00 30.01
CA GLY A 123 29.51 -25.75 31.15
C GLY A 123 30.54 -25.89 32.27
N TYR A 124 31.78 -26.25 31.92
CA TYR A 124 32.89 -26.33 32.88
C TYR A 124 33.23 -24.97 33.50
N LEU A 125 33.30 -23.89 32.67
CA LEU A 125 33.66 -22.56 33.15
C LEU A 125 32.54 -21.89 33.95
N ASN A 126 31.29 -22.23 33.72
CA ASN A 126 30.15 -21.78 34.52
C ASN A 126 29.94 -22.60 35.80
N ASP A 127 30.75 -23.68 36.00
CA ASP A 127 30.57 -24.63 37.08
C ASP A 127 29.17 -25.26 37.14
N ASP A 128 28.58 -25.49 35.96
CA ASP A 128 27.24 -26.02 35.75
C ASP A 128 27.15 -26.65 34.35
N VAL A 129 27.11 -27.98 34.29
CA VAL A 129 27.06 -28.73 33.01
C VAL A 129 25.84 -28.48 32.16
N GLY A 130 24.76 -27.92 32.75
CA GLY A 130 23.57 -27.48 32.04
C GLY A 130 23.73 -26.13 31.36
N ARG A 131 24.73 -25.35 31.74
CA ARG A 131 24.95 -23.96 31.23
C ARG A 131 25.90 -23.94 30.05
N ARG A 132 25.42 -24.32 28.92
CA ARG A 132 26.20 -24.48 27.68
C ARG A 132 26.40 -23.19 26.88
N ARG A 133 25.80 -22.06 27.31
CA ARG A 133 25.98 -20.73 26.76
C ARG A 133 26.87 -19.87 27.64
N ALA A 134 27.48 -18.85 27.05
CA ALA A 134 28.21 -17.86 27.83
C ALA A 134 27.25 -17.14 28.79
N THR A 135 27.68 -16.95 30.04
CA THR A 135 26.97 -16.05 30.98
C THR A 135 27.59 -14.65 30.97
N VAL A 136 26.88 -13.66 31.51
CA VAL A 136 27.43 -12.31 31.69
C VAL A 136 28.74 -12.34 32.44
N GLY A 137 28.83 -13.13 33.53
CA GLY A 137 30.06 -13.31 34.35
C GLY A 137 31.18 -13.89 33.53
N LEU A 138 30.94 -15.03 32.85
CA LEU A 138 31.94 -15.68 32.00
C LEU A 138 32.43 -14.76 30.87
N ALA A 139 31.54 -14.00 30.23
CA ALA A 139 31.93 -13.05 29.18
C ALA A 139 32.86 -11.96 29.73
N LEU A 140 32.57 -11.41 30.93
CA LEU A 140 33.43 -10.43 31.57
C LEU A 140 34.79 -11.02 31.99
N ASP A 141 34.80 -12.23 32.57
CA ASP A 141 36.03 -12.93 32.96
C ASP A 141 36.94 -13.15 31.74
N LEU A 142 36.41 -13.69 30.64
CA LEU A 142 37.14 -13.90 29.42
C LEU A 142 37.60 -12.61 28.73
N CYS A 143 36.88 -11.50 28.91
CA CYS A 143 37.32 -10.17 28.47
C CYS A 143 38.31 -9.50 29.42
N GLY A 144 38.62 -10.10 30.60
CA GLY A 144 39.50 -9.51 31.60
C GLY A 144 38.91 -8.24 32.26
N VAL A 145 37.60 -8.11 32.28
CA VAL A 145 36.90 -6.93 32.80
C VAL A 145 36.24 -7.26 34.13
N PRO A 146 36.60 -6.54 35.22
CA PRO A 146 36.03 -6.81 36.54
C PRO A 146 34.51 -6.54 36.57
N ALA A 147 33.73 -7.53 37.01
CA ALA A 147 32.26 -7.48 37.02
C ALA A 147 31.68 -6.41 37.95
N HIS A 148 32.46 -5.86 38.89
CA HIS A 148 32.03 -4.78 39.78
C HIS A 148 32.15 -3.39 39.15
N ARG A 149 32.80 -3.26 37.99
CA ARG A 149 32.90 -1.96 37.30
C ARG A 149 31.55 -1.58 36.67
N PRO A 150 31.02 -0.38 36.93
CA PRO A 150 29.74 0.05 36.36
C PRO A 150 29.72 -0.01 34.85
N GLY A 151 30.81 0.42 34.17
CA GLY A 151 30.91 0.41 32.70
C GLY A 151 30.86 -1.00 32.08
N ALA A 152 31.37 -2.04 32.80
CA ALA A 152 31.25 -3.43 32.33
C ALA A 152 29.78 -3.93 32.36
N ARG A 153 29.09 -3.63 33.46
CA ARG A 153 27.65 -3.96 33.60
C ARG A 153 26.76 -3.23 32.61
N ALA A 154 27.10 -1.98 32.35
CA ALA A 154 26.35 -1.13 31.42
C ALA A 154 26.30 -1.72 29.99
N ARG A 155 27.27 -2.56 29.57
CA ARG A 155 27.29 -3.19 28.24
C ARG A 155 26.15 -4.17 27.99
N PHE A 156 25.48 -4.63 29.03
CA PHE A 156 24.37 -5.57 28.96
C PHE A 156 23.00 -4.94 29.25
N HIS A 157 22.94 -3.62 29.40
CA HIS A 157 21.68 -2.89 29.57
C HIS A 157 20.93 -2.83 28.23
N ALA A 158 19.61 -2.64 28.29
CA ALA A 158 18.77 -2.55 27.11
C ALA A 158 19.23 -1.45 26.13
N GLY A 159 19.77 -0.32 26.62
CA GLY A 159 20.31 0.76 25.80
C GLY A 159 21.76 0.58 25.34
N ALA A 160 22.42 -0.54 25.67
CA ALA A 160 23.80 -0.80 25.22
C ALA A 160 23.85 -1.22 23.75
N PRO A 161 24.95 -0.98 23.02
CA PRO A 161 25.04 -1.22 21.58
C PRO A 161 24.61 -2.60 21.13
N LEU A 162 25.00 -3.67 21.84
CA LEU A 162 24.66 -5.04 21.48
C LEU A 162 23.17 -5.34 21.63
N THR A 163 22.57 -4.92 22.76
CA THR A 163 21.16 -5.18 23.06
C THR A 163 20.23 -4.24 22.31
N ALA A 164 20.55 -2.94 22.29
CA ALA A 164 19.76 -1.93 21.57
C ALA A 164 19.72 -2.17 20.04
N ARG A 165 20.76 -2.78 19.48
CA ARG A 165 20.80 -3.13 18.05
C ARG A 165 20.22 -4.52 17.75
N GLY A 166 19.74 -5.24 18.77
CA GLY A 166 19.19 -6.59 18.62
C GLY A 166 20.23 -7.65 18.22
N LEU A 167 21.51 -7.42 18.53
CA LEU A 167 22.62 -8.35 18.22
C LEU A 167 22.86 -9.36 19.32
N LEU A 168 22.42 -9.05 20.55
CA LEU A 168 22.58 -9.89 21.74
C LEU A 168 21.33 -9.83 22.59
N VAL A 169 20.91 -10.97 23.10
CA VAL A 169 19.82 -11.10 24.06
C VAL A 169 20.39 -11.59 25.39
N VAL A 170 20.07 -10.91 26.49
CA VAL A 170 20.37 -11.34 27.86
C VAL A 170 19.13 -12.07 28.34
N GLU A 171 19.23 -13.40 28.45
CA GLU A 171 18.13 -14.29 28.84
C GLU A 171 18.05 -14.47 30.35
N GLU A 172 16.97 -15.09 30.83
CA GLU A 172 16.77 -15.47 32.25
C GLU A 172 16.81 -14.26 33.21
N PRO A 173 15.94 -13.22 33.03
CA PRO A 173 15.97 -11.97 33.81
C PRO A 173 15.75 -12.20 35.33
N GLU A 174 15.15 -13.32 35.70
CA GLU A 174 14.89 -13.72 37.11
C GLU A 174 16.15 -14.17 37.84
N ARG A 175 17.21 -14.54 37.11
CA ARG A 175 18.46 -14.95 37.69
C ARG A 175 19.34 -13.79 38.12
N PRO A 176 20.32 -14.03 39.06
CA PRO A 176 21.34 -13.05 39.37
C PRO A 176 22.06 -12.57 38.10
N PHE A 177 22.35 -11.28 37.99
CA PHE A 177 22.87 -10.68 36.79
C PHE A 177 24.05 -11.37 36.12
N LEU A 178 25.04 -11.81 36.91
CA LEU A 178 26.25 -12.43 36.37
C LEU A 178 26.01 -13.87 35.83
N THR A 179 24.93 -14.49 36.25
CA THR A 179 24.60 -15.87 35.83
C THR A 179 23.55 -15.89 34.71
N ARG A 180 23.15 -14.74 34.19
CA ARG A 180 22.26 -14.67 33.04
C ARG A 180 22.94 -15.09 31.77
N SER A 181 22.26 -15.90 30.96
CA SER A 181 22.78 -16.43 29.70
C SER A 181 22.76 -15.37 28.61
N LEU A 182 23.75 -15.45 27.72
CA LEU A 182 23.86 -14.60 26.52
C LEU A 182 23.51 -15.43 25.29
N ARG A 183 22.60 -14.92 24.46
CA ARG A 183 22.21 -15.55 23.20
C ARG A 183 22.34 -14.56 22.04
N VAL A 184 22.95 -15.00 20.96
CA VAL A 184 22.91 -14.27 19.68
C VAL A 184 21.70 -14.76 18.90
N PRO A 185 20.86 -13.86 18.36
CA PRO A 185 19.74 -14.27 17.51
C PRO A 185 20.21 -15.04 16.27
N ASP A 186 19.47 -16.09 15.88
CA ASP A 186 19.84 -17.00 14.79
C ASP A 186 20.07 -16.25 13.47
N ARG A 187 19.27 -15.19 13.19
CA ARG A 187 19.45 -14.34 12.01
C ARG A 187 20.81 -13.63 12.00
N VAL A 188 21.31 -13.22 13.16
CA VAL A 188 22.65 -12.59 13.29
C VAL A 188 23.73 -13.63 13.08
N VAL A 189 23.57 -14.84 13.62
CA VAL A 189 24.48 -15.98 13.38
C VAL A 189 24.56 -16.28 11.89
N ALA A 190 23.42 -16.43 11.22
CA ALA A 190 23.33 -16.70 9.78
C ALA A 190 24.06 -15.63 8.96
N HIS A 191 23.82 -14.35 9.24
CA HIS A 191 24.48 -13.23 8.55
C HIS A 191 26.01 -13.27 8.72
N LEU A 192 26.49 -13.53 9.95
CA LEU A 192 27.93 -13.60 10.22
C LEU A 192 28.60 -14.81 9.54
N LEU A 193 27.83 -15.84 9.21
CA LEU A 193 28.27 -17.00 8.44
C LEU A 193 28.12 -16.79 6.91
N GLY A 194 27.58 -15.66 6.47
CA GLY A 194 27.40 -15.31 5.06
C GLY A 194 26.03 -15.67 4.46
N ASP A 195 25.07 -16.06 5.29
CA ASP A 195 23.68 -16.25 4.84
C ASP A 195 22.85 -14.98 5.11
N ASP A 196 22.50 -14.28 4.04
CA ASP A 196 21.72 -13.06 4.07
C ASP A 196 20.21 -13.29 3.83
N THR A 197 19.74 -14.52 3.98
CA THR A 197 18.30 -14.84 3.96
C THR A 197 17.58 -14.04 5.06
N PRO A 198 16.55 -13.22 4.71
CA PRO A 198 15.82 -12.44 5.71
C PRO A 198 15.15 -13.30 6.77
N ASP A 199 14.91 -12.71 7.94
CA ASP A 199 14.13 -13.33 9.01
C ASP A 199 12.80 -13.86 8.46
N PRO A 200 12.43 -15.13 8.68
CA PRO A 200 11.21 -15.74 8.15
C PRO A 200 9.93 -14.98 8.50
N ASP A 201 9.88 -14.37 9.69
CA ASP A 201 8.72 -13.59 10.12
C ASP A 201 8.61 -12.24 9.39
N LEU A 202 9.74 -11.69 8.93
CA LEU A 202 9.79 -10.45 8.16
C LEU A 202 9.62 -10.67 6.66
N ALA A 203 10.07 -11.81 6.13
CA ALA A 203 10.16 -12.08 4.70
C ALA A 203 8.87 -11.81 3.92
N PRO A 204 7.64 -12.11 4.44
CA PRO A 204 6.39 -11.81 3.74
C PRO A 204 6.14 -10.31 3.57
N HIS A 205 6.73 -9.47 4.41
CA HIS A 205 6.52 -8.02 4.49
C HIS A 205 7.72 -7.20 4.01
N LEU A 206 8.80 -7.86 3.57
CA LEU A 206 10.01 -7.22 3.07
C LEU A 206 10.08 -7.30 1.55
N HIS A 207 10.10 -6.14 0.91
CA HIS A 207 10.21 -6.03 -0.54
C HIS A 207 11.50 -5.28 -0.90
N PRO A 208 12.53 -5.96 -1.44
CA PRO A 208 13.74 -5.29 -1.90
C PRO A 208 13.39 -4.27 -2.98
N LEU A 209 13.87 -3.05 -2.84
CA LEU A 209 13.75 -2.05 -3.90
C LEU A 209 14.87 -2.32 -4.92
N PRO A 210 14.54 -2.58 -6.20
CA PRO A 210 15.56 -2.86 -7.20
C PRO A 210 16.51 -1.67 -7.33
N PRO A 211 17.82 -1.92 -7.50
CA PRO A 211 18.78 -0.87 -7.81
C PRO A 211 18.37 -0.13 -9.08
N ALA A 212 18.80 1.12 -9.23
CA ALA A 212 18.52 1.89 -10.44
C ALA A 212 18.98 1.12 -11.68
N PRO A 213 18.17 1.03 -12.75
CA PRO A 213 18.70 0.62 -14.03
C PRO A 213 19.87 1.55 -14.38
N HIS A 214 20.99 0.99 -14.87
CA HIS A 214 22.16 1.74 -15.29
C HIS A 214 21.79 2.70 -16.43
N GLY A 215 21.48 3.93 -16.08
CA GLY A 215 21.00 5.01 -16.93
C GLY A 215 20.33 6.02 -16.02
N GLY A 216 21.12 6.89 -15.40
CA GLY A 216 20.60 8.00 -14.60
C GLY A 216 19.66 8.88 -15.45
N PRO A 217 18.80 9.71 -14.83
CA PRO A 217 18.00 10.66 -15.55
C PRO A 217 18.95 11.48 -16.44
N ASN A 218 18.68 11.48 -17.74
CA ASN A 218 19.46 12.29 -18.68
C ASN A 218 19.26 13.76 -18.30
N PRO A 219 20.29 14.46 -17.78
CA PRO A 219 20.15 15.87 -17.39
C PRO A 219 19.88 16.79 -18.60
N ASP A 220 20.08 16.28 -19.82
CA ASP A 220 19.90 17.01 -21.07
C ASP A 220 18.57 16.70 -21.78
N ALA A 221 17.61 16.04 -21.11
CA ALA A 221 16.28 15.85 -21.69
C ALA A 221 15.56 17.21 -21.77
N PRO A 222 15.26 17.73 -22.98
CA PRO A 222 14.62 19.01 -23.12
C PRO A 222 13.20 18.95 -22.55
N ASP A 223 12.86 19.95 -21.73
CA ASP A 223 11.52 20.33 -21.31
C ASP A 223 10.60 19.20 -20.80
N ALA A 224 10.98 18.60 -19.67
CA ALA A 224 10.02 17.85 -18.87
C ALA A 224 8.92 18.83 -18.39
N PRO A 225 7.63 18.54 -18.60
CA PRO A 225 6.54 19.38 -18.09
C PRO A 225 6.69 19.57 -16.58
N GLY A 226 6.46 20.78 -16.08
CA GLY A 226 6.86 21.33 -14.78
C GLY A 226 6.79 20.43 -13.52
N GLY A 227 5.99 19.37 -13.51
CA GLY A 227 5.91 18.43 -12.39
C GLY A 227 7.09 17.44 -12.29
N GLU A 228 7.74 17.07 -13.39
CA GLU A 228 8.90 16.16 -13.34
C GLU A 228 10.16 16.89 -12.87
N ALA A 229 10.32 18.15 -13.24
CA ALA A 229 11.42 18.99 -12.76
C ALA A 229 11.32 19.22 -11.23
N GLU A 230 10.11 19.45 -10.72
CA GLU A 230 9.86 19.59 -9.29
C GLU A 230 10.17 18.29 -8.54
N PHE A 231 9.72 17.15 -9.06
CA PHE A 231 9.99 15.84 -8.51
C PHE A 231 11.50 15.54 -8.50
N ALA A 232 12.21 15.77 -9.60
CA ALA A 232 13.65 15.57 -9.70
C ALA A 232 14.42 16.48 -8.73
N SER A 233 14.06 17.76 -8.63
CA SER A 233 14.64 18.70 -7.69
C SER A 233 14.40 18.29 -6.23
N PHE A 234 13.20 17.85 -5.89
CA PHE A 234 12.86 17.39 -4.55
C PHE A 234 13.62 16.12 -4.17
N THR A 235 13.61 15.10 -5.05
CA THR A 235 14.33 13.83 -4.83
C THR A 235 15.81 14.04 -4.72
N GLY A 236 16.40 14.96 -5.49
CA GLY A 236 17.82 15.34 -5.39
C GLY A 236 18.16 15.97 -4.03
N ARG A 237 17.32 16.89 -3.52
CA ARG A 237 17.50 17.47 -2.18
C ARG A 237 17.34 16.44 -1.08
N LEU A 238 16.36 15.54 -1.21
CA LEU A 238 16.14 14.45 -0.25
C LEU A 238 17.31 13.47 -0.25
N ALA A 239 17.83 13.11 -1.42
CA ALA A 239 19.03 12.28 -1.55
C ALA A 239 20.26 12.92 -0.89
N ALA A 240 20.48 14.22 -1.11
CA ALA A 240 21.56 14.98 -0.46
C ALA A 240 21.39 15.04 1.07
N HIS A 241 20.14 15.07 1.57
CA HIS A 241 19.86 15.01 3.00
C HIS A 241 20.20 13.63 3.57
N LEU A 242 19.81 12.55 2.89
CA LEU A 242 20.07 11.17 3.30
C LEU A 242 21.57 10.81 3.30
N ALA A 243 22.36 11.42 2.44
CA ALA A 243 23.80 11.22 2.39
C ALA A 243 24.58 11.85 3.56
N ARG A 244 23.93 12.63 4.44
CA ARG A 244 24.57 13.22 5.62
C ARG A 244 24.72 12.19 6.74
N PRO A 245 25.74 12.31 7.61
CA PRO A 245 25.85 11.47 8.79
C PRO A 245 24.63 11.64 9.72
N GLY A 246 23.99 10.53 10.07
CA GLY A 246 22.80 10.52 10.93
C GLY A 246 21.58 11.18 10.27
N PRO A 247 21.14 10.70 9.07
CA PRO A 247 20.06 11.35 8.31
C PRO A 247 18.72 11.34 9.05
N GLY A 248 18.58 10.47 10.06
CA GLY A 248 17.36 10.37 10.84
C GLY A 248 16.19 9.77 10.07
N THR A 249 14.99 10.04 10.58
CA THR A 249 13.74 9.58 9.98
C THR A 249 13.08 10.72 9.20
N VAL A 250 12.56 10.42 8.02
CA VAL A 250 11.82 11.37 7.16
C VAL A 250 10.39 10.87 7.00
N TYR A 251 9.41 11.74 7.22
CA TYR A 251 7.99 11.48 6.98
C TYR A 251 7.56 12.22 5.71
N LEU A 252 7.15 11.47 4.70
CA LEU A 252 6.62 11.99 3.45
C LEU A 252 5.11 11.92 3.47
N ARG A 253 4.45 13.05 3.64
CA ARG A 253 3.01 13.13 3.47
C ARG A 253 2.69 13.07 2.00
N GLU A 254 1.92 12.08 1.60
CA GLU A 254 1.49 11.91 0.22
C GLU A 254 0.05 12.38 0.02
N ARG A 255 -0.22 12.99 -1.12
CA ARG A 255 -1.60 13.36 -1.48
C ARG A 255 -2.35 12.18 -2.07
N ARG A 256 -1.64 11.31 -2.77
CA ARG A 256 -2.14 10.07 -3.34
C ARG A 256 -1.26 8.92 -2.88
N GLU A 257 -1.90 7.79 -2.61
CA GLU A 257 -1.23 6.57 -2.18
C GLU A 257 -0.14 6.15 -3.18
N GLY A 258 1.09 5.99 -2.66
CA GLY A 258 2.26 5.57 -3.41
C GLY A 258 3.12 6.69 -3.98
N GLU A 259 2.71 7.96 -3.97
CA GLU A 259 3.55 9.09 -4.43
C GLU A 259 4.76 9.27 -3.52
N GLY A 260 4.53 9.25 -2.21
CA GLY A 260 5.58 9.35 -1.20
C GLY A 260 6.55 8.17 -1.28
N ALA A 261 6.02 6.96 -1.43
CA ALA A 261 6.83 5.76 -1.60
C ALA A 261 7.69 5.81 -2.87
N ALA A 262 7.14 6.27 -3.99
CA ALA A 262 7.88 6.45 -5.24
C ALA A 262 8.99 7.51 -5.11
N CYS A 263 8.68 8.62 -4.44
CA CYS A 263 9.64 9.69 -4.16
C CYS A 263 10.77 9.20 -3.24
N ALA A 264 10.44 8.48 -2.15
CA ALA A 264 11.41 7.88 -1.25
C ALA A 264 12.34 6.90 -1.99
N ALA A 265 11.77 5.99 -2.78
CA ALA A 265 12.53 5.03 -3.56
C ALA A 265 13.47 5.70 -4.58
N ALA A 266 13.03 6.79 -5.22
CA ALA A 266 13.88 7.56 -6.14
C ALA A 266 15.02 8.27 -5.40
N ALA A 267 14.75 8.87 -4.23
CA ALA A 267 15.75 9.55 -3.42
C ALA A 267 16.79 8.57 -2.84
N LEU A 268 16.35 7.40 -2.34
CA LEU A 268 17.25 6.35 -1.83
C LEU A 268 18.18 5.84 -2.92
N ARG A 269 17.64 5.59 -4.11
CA ARG A 269 18.45 5.20 -5.28
C ARG A 269 19.46 6.27 -5.67
N ALA A 270 19.04 7.54 -5.72
CA ALA A 270 19.92 8.66 -6.05
C ALA A 270 21.03 8.86 -4.99
N ALA A 271 20.76 8.54 -3.74
CA ALA A 271 21.74 8.56 -2.64
C ALA A 271 22.63 7.30 -2.59
N GLY A 272 22.40 6.30 -3.44
CA GLY A 272 23.20 5.06 -3.51
C GLY A 272 22.88 4.04 -2.41
N PHE A 273 21.78 4.17 -1.70
CA PHE A 273 21.36 3.19 -0.69
C PHE A 273 20.67 1.97 -1.32
N GLY A 274 21.09 0.77 -0.90
CA GLY A 274 20.20 -0.39 -0.95
C GLY A 274 19.02 -0.16 0.00
N ALA A 275 17.81 -0.51 -0.39
CA ALA A 275 16.64 -0.23 0.44
C ALA A 275 15.65 -1.40 0.51
N LEU A 276 15.02 -1.54 1.67
CA LEU A 276 13.96 -2.50 1.93
C LEU A 276 12.65 -1.73 2.17
N ARG A 277 11.60 -2.08 1.42
CA ARG A 277 10.25 -1.63 1.72
C ARG A 277 9.60 -2.60 2.69
N PHE A 278 8.91 -2.05 3.67
CA PHE A 278 8.19 -2.81 4.70
C PHE A 278 6.73 -2.37 4.76
N ASP A 279 5.80 -3.35 4.81
CA ASP A 279 4.35 -3.15 4.94
C ASP A 279 3.74 -4.04 6.04
N GLY A 280 4.57 -4.53 6.96
CA GLY A 280 4.17 -5.44 8.04
C GLY A 280 3.68 -4.74 9.31
N PRO A 281 3.34 -5.54 10.32
CA PRO A 281 2.86 -5.06 11.61
C PRO A 281 3.98 -4.42 12.45
N ASP A 282 3.59 -3.59 13.40
CA ASP A 282 4.48 -2.81 14.26
C ASP A 282 5.31 -3.66 15.24
N GLU A 283 4.81 -4.84 15.65
CA GLU A 283 5.54 -5.77 16.52
C GLU A 283 6.88 -6.24 15.93
N GLN A 284 7.04 -6.13 14.62
CA GLN A 284 8.25 -6.53 13.90
C GLN A 284 9.30 -5.41 13.79
N ALA A 285 9.03 -4.22 14.32
CA ALA A 285 9.89 -3.05 14.17
C ALA A 285 11.36 -3.27 14.58
N ALA A 286 11.58 -3.91 15.72
CA ALA A 286 12.93 -4.20 16.23
C ALA A 286 13.70 -5.18 15.32
N ALA A 287 13.02 -6.21 14.80
CA ALA A 287 13.59 -7.15 13.85
C ALA A 287 13.88 -6.47 12.50
N LEU A 288 12.99 -5.58 12.03
CA LEU A 288 13.17 -4.79 10.82
C LEU A 288 14.41 -3.89 10.88
N VAL A 289 14.58 -3.15 11.99
CA VAL A 289 15.75 -2.30 12.19
C VAL A 289 17.04 -3.13 12.24
N ARG A 290 17.00 -4.30 12.88
CA ARG A 290 18.14 -5.25 12.87
C ARG A 290 18.48 -5.70 11.46
N GLU A 291 17.48 -6.10 10.67
CA GLU A 291 17.68 -6.54 9.28
C GLU A 291 18.28 -5.44 8.41
N ALA A 292 17.81 -4.22 8.55
CA ALA A 292 18.36 -3.06 7.85
C ALA A 292 19.85 -2.82 8.21
N ARG A 293 20.21 -2.95 9.47
CA ARG A 293 21.62 -2.82 9.93
C ARG A 293 22.51 -3.92 9.38
N LEU A 294 22.05 -5.17 9.41
CA LEU A 294 22.81 -6.31 8.91
C LEU A 294 23.13 -6.13 7.42
N GLY A 295 22.13 -5.81 6.61
CA GLY A 295 22.29 -5.60 5.16
C GLY A 295 22.87 -4.25 4.78
N GLY A 296 23.00 -3.28 5.69
CA GLY A 296 23.35 -1.91 5.37
C GLY A 296 22.31 -1.19 4.49
N HIS A 297 21.04 -1.54 4.67
CA HIS A 297 19.93 -1.03 3.91
C HIS A 297 19.25 0.17 4.59
N ALA A 298 18.70 1.08 3.79
CA ALA A 298 17.71 2.03 4.24
C ALA A 298 16.33 1.37 4.29
N LEU A 299 15.44 1.93 5.11
CA LEU A 299 14.06 1.47 5.24
C LEU A 299 13.08 2.42 4.57
N LEU A 300 12.15 1.86 3.82
CA LEU A 300 10.94 2.54 3.34
C LEU A 300 9.73 1.84 3.93
N VAL A 301 8.99 2.51 4.81
CA VAL A 301 7.76 1.98 5.39
C VAL A 301 6.55 2.62 4.72
N ALA A 302 5.80 1.84 3.99
CA ALA A 302 4.60 2.26 3.27
C ALA A 302 3.75 1.05 2.85
N PRO A 303 2.43 1.03 3.20
CA PRO A 303 1.72 2.00 4.03
C PRO A 303 2.05 1.88 5.52
N LEU A 304 1.73 2.91 6.31
CA LEU A 304 1.84 2.82 7.76
C LEU A 304 0.64 2.06 8.37
N PRO A 305 0.83 1.36 9.49
CA PRO A 305 -0.28 0.74 10.22
C PRO A 305 -1.29 1.77 10.74
N ALA A 306 -2.48 1.30 11.17
CA ALA A 306 -3.54 2.17 11.66
C ALA A 306 -3.09 3.01 12.87
N ASP A 307 -2.37 2.41 13.82
CA ASP A 307 -1.63 3.09 14.88
C ASP A 307 -0.13 3.02 14.60
N PRO A 308 0.48 4.06 14.04
CA PRO A 308 1.90 4.04 13.70
C PRO A 308 2.82 4.38 14.89
N GLY A 309 2.27 4.80 16.04
CA GLY A 309 3.05 5.26 17.19
C GLY A 309 4.10 4.26 17.68
N PRO A 310 3.76 2.98 17.95
CA PRO A 310 4.74 1.98 18.37
C PRO A 310 5.88 1.81 17.36
N LEU A 311 5.53 1.67 16.07
CA LEU A 311 6.51 1.52 15.00
C LEU A 311 7.44 2.75 14.88
N LEU A 312 6.90 3.95 14.90
CA LEU A 312 7.69 5.19 14.81
C LEU A 312 8.67 5.34 15.97
N ARG A 313 8.27 4.97 17.18
CA ARG A 313 9.17 5.02 18.35
C ARG A 313 10.40 4.16 18.17
N GLU A 314 10.25 2.93 17.68
CA GLU A 314 11.37 2.03 17.39
C GLU A 314 12.25 2.54 16.25
N LEU A 315 11.64 2.99 15.15
CA LEU A 315 12.38 3.48 13.99
C LEU A 315 13.16 4.77 14.29
N THR A 316 12.57 5.71 15.03
CA THR A 316 13.24 6.96 15.41
C THR A 316 14.32 6.79 16.49
N ALA A 317 14.27 5.68 17.24
CA ALA A 317 15.33 5.29 18.18
C ALA A 317 16.60 4.78 17.49
N ALA A 318 16.57 4.53 16.18
CA ALA A 318 17.67 4.01 15.38
C ALA A 318 18.23 5.06 14.40
N PRO A 319 18.94 6.09 14.87
CA PRO A 319 19.41 7.20 14.03
C PRO A 319 20.50 6.80 13.03
N ASP A 320 21.06 5.61 13.17
CA ASP A 320 22.07 5.02 12.29
C ASP A 320 21.48 4.39 11.02
N VAL A 321 20.16 4.12 11.01
CA VAL A 321 19.43 3.56 9.87
C VAL A 321 18.64 4.68 9.18
N PRO A 322 18.86 4.97 7.89
CA PRO A 322 18.00 5.90 7.16
C PRO A 322 16.59 5.33 7.02
N VAL A 323 15.59 6.06 7.52
CA VAL A 323 14.18 5.62 7.48
C VAL A 323 13.34 6.66 6.76
N LEU A 324 12.58 6.21 5.77
CA LEU A 324 11.57 7.01 5.09
C LEU A 324 10.20 6.37 5.32
N LEU A 325 9.27 7.20 5.71
CA LEU A 325 7.86 6.83 5.95
C LEU A 325 7.01 7.53 4.91
N ALA A 326 6.04 6.85 4.32
CA ALA A 326 5.11 7.48 3.37
C ALA A 326 3.67 7.13 3.75
N ASP A 327 2.83 8.16 3.92
CA ASP A 327 1.43 7.99 4.31
C ASP A 327 0.60 9.23 3.92
N PRO A 328 -0.67 9.10 3.53
CA PRO A 328 -1.53 10.24 3.23
C PRO A 328 -1.98 11.04 4.46
N ARG A 329 -1.92 10.44 5.66
CA ARG A 329 -2.32 11.11 6.90
C ARG A 329 -1.34 12.24 7.25
N PRO A 330 -1.80 13.34 7.85
CA PRO A 330 -0.90 14.32 8.47
C PRO A 330 -0.09 13.65 9.58
N TYR A 331 1.17 14.03 9.72
CA TYR A 331 1.98 13.60 10.85
C TYR A 331 1.37 14.12 12.17
N ASP A 332 1.20 13.24 13.15
CA ASP A 332 0.77 13.60 14.50
C ASP A 332 1.97 13.56 15.45
N PRO A 333 2.35 14.71 16.07
CA PRO A 333 3.45 14.76 17.04
C PRO A 333 3.28 13.84 18.27
N HIS A 334 2.07 13.31 18.51
CA HIS A 334 1.84 12.38 19.62
C HIS A 334 2.32 10.94 19.31
N TRP A 335 2.65 10.62 18.08
CA TRP A 335 3.11 9.28 17.70
C TRP A 335 4.47 8.93 18.29
N CYS A 336 5.40 9.90 18.36
CA CYS A 336 6.72 9.67 18.94
C CYS A 336 7.30 10.94 19.57
N SER A 337 8.25 10.76 20.47
CA SER A 337 8.90 11.87 21.20
C SER A 337 10.00 12.57 20.39
N ARG A 338 10.48 11.95 19.32
CA ARG A 338 11.48 12.50 18.41
C ARG A 338 10.85 12.65 17.04
N ASP A 339 10.55 13.89 16.67
CA ASP A 339 9.91 14.18 15.39
C ASP A 339 10.79 13.81 14.20
N PRO A 340 10.24 13.14 13.17
CA PRO A 340 10.89 12.98 11.89
C PRO A 340 10.93 14.31 11.13
N LEU A 341 11.75 14.39 10.08
CA LEU A 341 11.65 15.49 9.11
C LEU A 341 10.36 15.31 8.30
N VAL A 342 9.35 16.16 8.53
CA VAL A 342 8.06 16.08 7.83
C VAL A 342 8.11 16.91 6.55
N LEU A 343 7.81 16.28 5.41
CA LEU A 343 7.81 16.89 4.09
C LEU A 343 6.55 16.46 3.33
N ASP A 344 6.00 17.37 2.51
CA ASP A 344 4.97 16.99 1.54
C ASP A 344 5.63 16.40 0.29
N ALA A 345 5.24 15.19 -0.10
CA ALA A 345 5.73 14.58 -1.33
C ALA A 345 5.26 15.38 -2.54
N PRO A 346 6.16 15.68 -3.51
CA PRO A 346 5.76 16.38 -4.71
C PRO A 346 4.80 15.53 -5.54
N HIS A 347 3.80 16.20 -6.10
CA HIS A 347 2.88 15.54 -7.00
C HIS A 347 3.64 15.10 -8.28
N ARG A 348 3.71 13.79 -8.49
CA ARG A 348 4.19 13.23 -9.76
C ARG A 348 2.99 12.77 -10.57
N ARG A 349 3.00 12.97 -11.88
CA ARG A 349 2.06 12.28 -12.76
C ARG A 349 2.23 10.78 -12.60
N THR A 350 1.33 10.19 -11.83
CA THR A 350 1.24 8.72 -11.73
C THR A 350 0.62 8.19 -13.00
N GLY A 351 1.12 7.09 -13.53
CA GLY A 351 0.56 6.48 -14.73
C GLY A 351 0.97 7.16 -16.04
N THR A 352 2.18 7.73 -16.10
CA THR A 352 2.69 8.29 -17.36
C THR A 352 2.71 7.23 -18.47
N LEU A 353 2.43 7.65 -19.70
CA LEU A 353 2.46 6.77 -20.87
C LEU A 353 3.76 5.95 -20.98
N PRO A 354 4.97 6.53 -20.73
CA PRO A 354 6.19 5.74 -20.68
C PRO A 354 6.21 4.67 -19.60
N ALA A 355 5.65 4.94 -18.42
CA ALA A 355 5.59 3.96 -17.33
C ALA A 355 4.67 2.77 -17.69
N TRP A 356 3.49 3.05 -18.27
CA TRP A 356 2.60 2.01 -18.78
C TRP A 356 3.24 1.22 -19.91
N SER A 357 3.87 1.90 -20.88
CA SER A 357 4.58 1.24 -21.98
C SER A 357 5.67 0.31 -21.46
N ALA A 358 6.51 0.80 -20.55
CA ALA A 358 7.57 0.01 -19.94
C ALA A 358 7.03 -1.20 -19.17
N ALA A 359 5.97 -1.02 -18.37
CA ALA A 359 5.36 -2.10 -17.59
C ALA A 359 4.67 -3.16 -18.47
N LEU A 360 4.03 -2.74 -19.58
CA LEU A 360 3.37 -3.65 -20.51
C LEU A 360 4.37 -4.44 -21.39
N THR A 361 5.55 -3.88 -21.65
CA THR A 361 6.62 -4.54 -22.43
C THR A 361 7.64 -5.30 -21.57
N ALA A 362 7.58 -5.17 -20.24
CA ALA A 362 8.45 -5.90 -19.33
C ALA A 362 8.29 -7.43 -19.47
N PRO A 363 9.38 -8.23 -19.47
CA PRO A 363 9.28 -9.68 -19.54
C PRO A 363 8.54 -10.26 -18.33
N ALA A 364 7.73 -11.32 -18.54
CA ALA A 364 6.85 -11.88 -17.54
C ALA A 364 7.58 -12.46 -16.30
N ASP A 365 8.81 -12.98 -16.46
CA ASP A 365 9.52 -13.76 -15.44
C ASP A 365 10.88 -13.18 -15.00
N GLY A 366 11.17 -11.91 -15.26
CA GLY A 366 12.50 -11.36 -14.96
C GLY A 366 13.66 -12.06 -15.72
N ARG A 367 13.36 -13.02 -16.59
CA ARG A 367 14.30 -13.68 -17.50
C ARG A 367 14.40 -12.86 -18.78
N THR A 368 15.59 -12.79 -19.35
CA THR A 368 15.90 -12.15 -20.62
C THR A 368 15.11 -12.78 -21.78
N GLY A 369 13.84 -12.43 -21.88
CA GLY A 369 12.96 -12.71 -23.01
C GLY A 369 12.88 -11.48 -23.92
N ALA A 370 12.54 -11.68 -25.19
CA ALA A 370 12.28 -10.57 -26.10
C ALA A 370 11.21 -9.65 -25.52
N PRO A 371 11.36 -8.32 -25.59
CA PRO A 371 10.36 -7.38 -25.12
C PRO A 371 9.03 -7.67 -25.83
N ALA A 372 7.92 -7.64 -25.09
CA ALA A 372 6.60 -7.77 -25.67
C ALA A 372 6.37 -6.64 -26.69
N GLU A 373 5.66 -6.93 -27.77
CA GLU A 373 5.35 -5.92 -28.79
C GLU A 373 4.64 -4.71 -28.19
N VAL A 374 5.01 -3.52 -28.65
CA VAL A 374 4.30 -2.29 -28.29
C VAL A 374 2.83 -2.43 -28.71
N PRO A 375 1.88 -2.09 -27.83
CA PRO A 375 0.46 -2.24 -28.14
C PRO A 375 0.07 -1.56 -29.45
N GLY A 376 -0.59 -2.28 -30.37
CA GLY A 376 -1.05 -1.74 -31.65
C GLY A 376 -2.29 -0.83 -31.56
N PHE A 377 -2.58 -0.25 -30.37
CA PHE A 377 -3.71 0.63 -30.11
C PHE A 377 -3.26 1.91 -29.40
N ASP A 378 -4.14 2.94 -29.36
CA ASP A 378 -3.87 4.18 -28.63
C ASP A 378 -3.84 3.93 -27.11
N LEU A 379 -2.62 3.64 -26.61
CA LEU A 379 -2.38 3.41 -25.21
C LEU A 379 -2.66 4.69 -24.39
N ALA A 380 -2.35 5.87 -24.93
CA ALA A 380 -2.54 7.14 -24.23
C ALA A 380 -4.03 7.37 -23.91
N ALA A 381 -4.90 7.19 -24.88
CA ALA A 381 -6.36 7.30 -24.67
C ALA A 381 -6.89 6.19 -23.74
N THR A 382 -6.29 5.00 -23.80
CA THR A 382 -6.71 3.85 -22.98
C THR A 382 -6.42 4.05 -21.50
N VAL A 383 -5.25 4.61 -21.16
CA VAL A 383 -4.79 4.75 -19.76
C VAL A 383 -5.05 6.12 -19.14
N ALA A 384 -5.44 7.11 -19.95
CA ALA A 384 -5.66 8.50 -19.50
C ALA A 384 -6.58 8.64 -18.29
N PRO A 385 -7.65 7.85 -18.11
CA PRO A 385 -8.54 7.95 -16.97
C PRO A 385 -7.94 7.40 -15.67
N TYR A 386 -6.94 6.52 -15.77
CA TYR A 386 -6.38 5.81 -14.62
C TYR A 386 -5.16 6.53 -14.05
N ARG A 387 -5.15 6.67 -12.72
CA ARG A 387 -4.09 7.34 -11.97
C ARG A 387 -3.22 6.33 -11.20
N LEU A 388 -3.11 5.13 -11.74
CA LEU A 388 -2.30 4.08 -11.13
C LEU A 388 -0.82 4.45 -11.20
N GLY A 389 -0.13 4.33 -10.09
CA GLY A 389 1.31 4.57 -10.00
C GLY A 389 2.05 3.39 -9.40
N GLY A 390 3.37 3.37 -9.60
CA GLY A 390 4.27 2.39 -8.97
C GLY A 390 3.81 0.95 -9.13
N GLU A 391 3.74 0.24 -8.02
CA GLU A 391 3.40 -1.18 -7.96
C GLU A 391 1.99 -1.52 -8.47
N ARG A 392 1.00 -0.62 -8.26
CA ARG A 392 -0.38 -0.84 -8.76
C ARG A 392 -0.43 -0.85 -10.28
N LEU A 393 0.36 0.02 -10.93
CA LEU A 393 0.51 0.06 -12.38
C LEU A 393 1.19 -1.22 -12.89
N GLU A 394 2.26 -1.68 -12.23
CA GLU A 394 2.96 -2.91 -12.61
C GLU A 394 2.06 -4.13 -12.45
N ARG A 395 1.29 -4.21 -11.38
CA ARG A 395 0.29 -5.27 -11.17
C ARG A 395 -0.81 -5.22 -12.22
N ALA A 396 -1.31 -4.03 -12.59
CA ALA A 396 -2.28 -3.87 -13.64
C ALA A 396 -1.72 -4.31 -15.00
N ALA A 397 -0.50 -3.90 -15.34
CA ALA A 397 0.15 -4.28 -16.58
C ALA A 397 0.38 -5.80 -16.69
N ARG A 398 0.79 -6.44 -15.59
CA ARG A 398 0.94 -7.90 -15.51
C ARG A 398 -0.41 -8.59 -15.71
N ALA A 399 -1.43 -8.17 -14.95
CA ALA A 399 -2.77 -8.74 -15.07
C ALA A 399 -3.38 -8.56 -16.47
N ALA A 400 -3.10 -7.43 -17.15
CA ALA A 400 -3.55 -7.23 -18.54
C ALA A 400 -2.91 -8.23 -19.52
N ARG A 401 -1.63 -8.51 -19.36
CA ARG A 401 -0.91 -9.52 -20.16
C ARG A 401 -1.44 -10.94 -19.88
N ASP A 402 -1.67 -11.25 -18.60
CA ASP A 402 -2.21 -12.56 -18.20
C ASP A 402 -3.61 -12.78 -18.77
N LEU A 403 -4.46 -11.74 -18.81
CA LEU A 403 -5.78 -11.78 -19.43
C LEU A 403 -5.67 -12.02 -20.95
N ALA A 404 -4.79 -11.29 -21.63
CA ALA A 404 -4.57 -11.48 -23.07
C ALA A 404 -4.06 -12.90 -23.39
N ALA A 405 -3.15 -13.42 -22.57
CA ALA A 405 -2.64 -14.78 -22.68
C ALA A 405 -3.74 -15.82 -22.42
N PHE A 406 -4.60 -15.61 -21.42
CA PHE A 406 -5.74 -16.47 -21.14
C PHE A 406 -6.74 -16.51 -22.30
N ASP A 407 -7.02 -15.36 -22.93
CA ASP A 407 -7.93 -15.25 -24.07
C ASP A 407 -7.29 -15.74 -25.39
N GLY A 408 -5.97 -16.03 -25.38
CA GLY A 408 -5.21 -16.44 -26.57
C GLY A 408 -5.14 -15.34 -27.66
N MET A 409 -5.23 -14.07 -27.26
CA MET A 409 -5.31 -12.92 -28.14
C MET A 409 -4.19 -11.91 -27.87
N PRO A 410 -3.83 -11.04 -28.83
CA PRO A 410 -2.97 -9.90 -28.58
C PRO A 410 -3.57 -8.98 -27.51
N LEU A 411 -2.69 -8.23 -26.82
CA LEU A 411 -3.12 -7.26 -25.82
C LEU A 411 -4.06 -6.22 -26.45
N THR A 412 -5.23 -6.01 -25.83
CA THR A 412 -6.26 -5.07 -26.27
C THR A 412 -6.50 -3.96 -25.23
N PRO A 413 -7.12 -2.83 -25.63
CA PRO A 413 -7.59 -1.81 -24.66
C PRO A 413 -8.50 -2.38 -23.57
N GLY A 414 -9.32 -3.38 -23.91
CA GLY A 414 -10.22 -4.06 -22.97
C GLY A 414 -9.45 -4.76 -21.84
N HIS A 415 -8.36 -5.46 -22.15
CA HIS A 415 -7.52 -6.13 -21.15
C HIS A 415 -6.88 -5.11 -20.20
N VAL A 416 -6.34 -4.01 -20.74
CA VAL A 416 -5.71 -2.96 -19.95
C VAL A 416 -6.74 -2.26 -19.04
N ARG A 417 -7.90 -1.89 -19.58
CA ARG A 417 -8.97 -1.27 -18.80
C ARG A 417 -9.49 -2.18 -17.69
N LEU A 418 -9.71 -3.46 -17.99
CA LEU A 418 -10.18 -4.44 -17.00
C LEU A 418 -9.16 -4.63 -15.87
N ALA A 419 -7.89 -4.77 -16.22
CA ALA A 419 -6.81 -4.92 -15.25
C ALA A 419 -6.64 -3.66 -14.39
N ALA A 420 -6.66 -2.47 -14.99
CA ALA A 420 -6.58 -1.19 -14.29
C ALA A 420 -7.76 -1.01 -13.31
N ARG A 421 -8.99 -1.29 -13.75
CA ARG A 421 -10.18 -1.26 -12.87
C ARG A 421 -10.07 -2.21 -11.67
N ARG A 422 -9.49 -3.39 -11.83
CA ARG A 422 -9.26 -4.33 -10.72
C ARG A 422 -8.26 -3.80 -9.69
N GLN A 423 -7.27 -3.02 -10.13
CA GLN A 423 -6.31 -2.39 -9.22
C GLN A 423 -6.87 -1.11 -8.55
N SER A 424 -7.91 -0.53 -9.11
CA SER A 424 -8.64 0.62 -8.53
C SER A 424 -9.79 0.21 -7.61
N ALA A 425 -10.11 -1.09 -7.51
CA ALA A 425 -11.16 -1.58 -6.61
C ALA A 425 -10.78 -1.32 -5.14
N SER A 426 -11.66 -0.63 -4.42
CA SER A 426 -11.47 -0.21 -3.03
C SER A 426 -12.59 -0.71 -2.12
N GLY A 427 -12.51 -0.37 -0.83
CA GLY A 427 -13.58 -0.60 0.14
C GLY A 427 -14.88 0.18 -0.12
N LEU A 428 -14.95 0.97 -1.20
CA LEU A 428 -16.09 1.81 -1.57
C LEU A 428 -17.40 1.01 -1.76
N GLU A 429 -17.31 -0.27 -2.14
CA GLU A 429 -18.47 -1.17 -2.25
C GLU A 429 -19.25 -1.37 -0.95
N LYS A 430 -18.63 -1.06 0.20
CA LYS A 430 -19.31 -1.10 1.52
C LYS A 430 -20.29 0.05 1.70
N HIS A 431 -20.12 1.15 0.96
CA HIS A 431 -20.85 2.40 1.13
C HIS A 431 -21.60 2.85 -0.14
N ALA A 432 -21.30 2.24 -1.30
CA ALA A 432 -21.87 2.59 -2.58
C ALA A 432 -22.13 1.34 -3.43
N ARG A 433 -23.21 1.38 -4.21
CA ARG A 433 -23.51 0.31 -5.16
C ARG A 433 -22.64 0.45 -6.41
N ARG A 434 -21.77 -0.52 -6.65
CA ARG A 434 -20.96 -0.58 -7.86
C ARG A 434 -21.76 -1.03 -9.07
N ILE A 435 -21.66 -0.28 -10.16
CA ILE A 435 -22.15 -0.66 -11.48
C ILE A 435 -20.93 -0.78 -12.40
N ARG A 436 -20.80 -1.92 -13.08
CA ARG A 436 -19.85 -2.13 -14.16
C ARG A 436 -20.54 -1.75 -15.45
N PRO A 437 -20.16 -0.64 -16.10
CA PRO A 437 -20.85 -0.21 -17.29
C PRO A 437 -20.72 -1.22 -18.43
N ASP A 438 -21.86 -1.53 -19.06
CA ASP A 438 -21.98 -2.36 -20.26
C ASP A 438 -22.92 -1.70 -21.26
N VAL A 439 -22.76 -0.37 -21.39
CA VAL A 439 -23.58 0.52 -22.20
C VAL A 439 -22.68 1.49 -22.96
N ASP A 440 -23.21 2.06 -24.04
CA ASP A 440 -22.51 3.06 -24.84
C ASP A 440 -23.42 4.24 -25.24
N TRP A 441 -22.90 5.17 -26.03
CA TRP A 441 -23.64 6.34 -26.49
C TRP A 441 -24.89 6.02 -27.31
N SER A 442 -24.95 4.85 -27.96
CA SER A 442 -26.11 4.42 -28.74
C SER A 442 -27.30 4.05 -27.87
N ASP A 443 -27.06 3.72 -26.58
CA ASP A 443 -28.11 3.43 -25.61
C ASP A 443 -28.85 4.70 -25.12
N LEU A 444 -28.33 5.91 -25.45
CA LEU A 444 -28.92 7.17 -25.05
C LEU A 444 -29.79 7.79 -26.12
N VAL A 445 -31.05 7.97 -25.80
CA VAL A 445 -31.98 8.75 -26.63
C VAL A 445 -32.25 10.07 -25.92
N LEU A 446 -31.48 11.08 -26.26
CA LEU A 446 -31.55 12.43 -25.67
C LEU A 446 -31.58 13.53 -26.77
N PRO A 447 -32.06 14.75 -26.46
CA PRO A 447 -31.85 15.90 -27.31
C PRO A 447 -30.37 16.20 -27.53
N ALA A 448 -30.06 16.93 -28.62
CA ALA A 448 -28.67 17.25 -28.97
C ALA A 448 -27.93 18.05 -27.89
N ALA A 449 -28.60 18.97 -27.19
CA ALA A 449 -27.94 19.81 -26.19
C ALA A 449 -27.46 19.02 -24.97
N PRO A 450 -28.28 18.21 -24.26
CA PRO A 450 -27.79 17.33 -23.19
C PRO A 450 -26.70 16.36 -23.65
N LEU A 451 -26.86 15.79 -24.86
CA LEU A 451 -25.86 14.84 -25.39
C LEU A 451 -24.49 15.52 -25.60
N THR A 452 -24.47 16.73 -26.15
CA THR A 452 -23.22 17.52 -26.30
C THR A 452 -22.60 17.84 -24.95
N GLN A 453 -23.41 18.18 -23.94
CA GLN A 453 -22.90 18.43 -22.58
C GLN A 453 -22.32 17.18 -21.90
N LEU A 454 -22.92 16.02 -22.15
CA LEU A 454 -22.36 14.74 -21.64
C LEU A 454 -21.01 14.38 -22.29
N HIS A 455 -20.88 14.64 -23.61
CA HIS A 455 -19.59 14.50 -24.29
C HIS A 455 -18.55 15.49 -23.73
N GLU A 456 -18.95 16.74 -23.46
CA GLU A 456 -18.08 17.75 -22.83
C GLU A 456 -17.63 17.26 -21.43
N LEU A 457 -18.54 16.68 -20.65
CA LEU A 457 -18.20 16.12 -19.34
C LEU A 457 -17.13 15.04 -19.44
N ALA A 458 -17.30 14.09 -20.38
CA ALA A 458 -16.31 13.05 -20.63
C ALA A 458 -14.97 13.63 -21.11
N LEU A 459 -14.99 14.66 -21.95
CA LEU A 459 -13.79 15.37 -22.40
C LEU A 459 -13.05 16.05 -21.24
N ARG A 460 -13.77 16.78 -20.38
CA ARG A 460 -13.22 17.43 -19.19
C ARG A 460 -12.59 16.39 -18.26
N ALA A 461 -13.27 15.29 -17.99
CA ALA A 461 -12.78 14.22 -17.15
C ALA A 461 -11.49 13.58 -17.70
N ARG A 462 -11.39 13.40 -19.02
CA ARG A 462 -10.23 12.82 -19.70
C ARG A 462 -9.01 13.74 -19.67
N HIS A 463 -9.21 15.05 -19.82
CA HIS A 463 -8.13 16.02 -19.97
C HIS A 463 -7.86 16.89 -18.73
N ARG A 464 -8.53 16.63 -17.60
CA ARG A 464 -8.45 17.46 -16.39
C ARG A 464 -7.03 17.65 -15.88
N GLU A 465 -6.21 16.59 -15.87
CA GLU A 465 -4.82 16.67 -15.39
C GLU A 465 -3.97 17.60 -16.28
N ARG A 466 -4.17 17.54 -17.59
CA ARG A 466 -3.49 18.42 -18.53
C ARG A 466 -3.90 19.87 -18.37
N VAL A 467 -5.21 20.12 -18.26
CA VAL A 467 -5.75 21.47 -18.24
C VAL A 467 -5.57 22.12 -16.86
N LEU A 468 -6.02 21.45 -15.79
CA LEU A 468 -5.98 21.99 -14.44
C LEU A 468 -4.59 21.84 -13.79
N GLY A 469 -3.85 20.80 -14.14
CA GLY A 469 -2.51 20.54 -13.65
C GLY A 469 -1.42 21.25 -14.44
N ASP A 470 -1.17 20.84 -15.71
CA ASP A 470 -0.01 21.33 -16.47
C ASP A 470 -0.17 22.80 -16.90
N TRP A 471 -1.37 23.18 -17.35
CA TRP A 471 -1.65 24.58 -17.71
C TRP A 471 -1.92 25.46 -16.50
N ARG A 472 -1.90 24.88 -15.28
CA ARG A 472 -2.10 25.58 -14.00
C ARG A 472 -3.37 26.43 -13.93
N LEU A 473 -4.45 25.98 -14.57
CA LEU A 473 -5.73 26.69 -14.55
C LEU A 473 -6.52 26.48 -13.25
N SER A 474 -6.08 25.58 -12.35
CA SER A 474 -6.62 25.41 -10.99
C SER A 474 -5.98 26.38 -10.01
N ALA A 475 -5.97 27.68 -10.30
CA ALA A 475 -5.25 28.64 -9.47
C ALA A 475 -6.01 29.00 -8.19
N GLY A 476 -5.52 28.51 -7.04
CA GLY A 476 -5.81 29.06 -5.70
C GLY A 476 -7.09 28.52 -5.04
N GLY A 477 -7.20 28.72 -3.71
CA GLY A 477 -8.42 28.54 -2.94
C GLY A 477 -8.75 27.12 -2.45
N GLY A 478 -7.85 26.13 -2.58
CA GLY A 478 -8.10 24.78 -2.05
C GLY A 478 -9.12 23.97 -2.86
N ARG A 479 -9.50 24.42 -4.06
CA ARG A 479 -10.41 23.72 -4.95
C ARG A 479 -9.69 22.51 -5.56
N GLY A 480 -10.35 21.34 -5.54
CA GLY A 480 -9.86 20.12 -6.17
C GLY A 480 -9.74 20.24 -7.70
N ARG A 481 -9.06 19.27 -8.31
CA ARG A 481 -8.95 19.13 -9.77
C ARG A 481 -10.00 18.17 -10.33
N GLY A 482 -11.05 17.91 -9.55
CA GLY A 482 -12.15 17.04 -9.92
C GLY A 482 -13.04 17.63 -11.02
N VAL A 483 -13.95 16.81 -11.51
CA VAL A 483 -15.04 17.21 -12.40
C VAL A 483 -16.35 16.98 -11.68
N LEU A 484 -17.13 18.07 -11.53
CA LEU A 484 -18.37 18.06 -10.77
C LEU A 484 -19.55 18.42 -11.69
N GLY A 485 -20.45 17.44 -11.91
CA GLY A 485 -21.62 17.60 -12.78
C GLY A 485 -22.94 17.42 -12.04
N LEU A 486 -23.98 18.16 -12.45
CA LEU A 486 -25.35 17.99 -11.97
C LEU A 486 -26.25 17.55 -13.12
N PHE A 487 -27.00 16.48 -12.93
CA PHE A 487 -28.03 15.99 -13.85
C PHE A 487 -29.41 16.28 -13.27
N ALA A 488 -30.13 17.19 -13.89
CA ALA A 488 -31.41 17.65 -13.42
C ALA A 488 -32.56 17.27 -14.40
N GLY A 489 -33.63 16.68 -13.86
CA GLY A 489 -34.80 16.30 -14.68
C GLY A 489 -35.71 15.32 -13.95
N GLU A 490 -36.88 15.06 -14.44
CA GLU A 490 -37.84 14.15 -13.85
C GLU A 490 -37.33 12.73 -13.74
N SER A 491 -37.95 11.92 -12.87
CA SER A 491 -37.59 10.50 -12.72
C SER A 491 -37.78 9.73 -14.04
N GLY A 492 -36.83 8.86 -14.37
CA GLY A 492 -36.91 8.03 -15.56
C GLY A 492 -36.49 8.74 -16.89
N THR A 493 -35.92 9.95 -16.84
CA THR A 493 -35.43 10.68 -18.04
C THR A 493 -34.04 10.25 -18.51
N GLY A 494 -33.38 9.31 -17.81
CA GLY A 494 -32.11 8.73 -18.24
C GLY A 494 -30.86 9.24 -17.50
N LYS A 495 -30.99 10.00 -16.40
CA LYS A 495 -29.87 10.56 -15.62
C LYS A 495 -28.84 9.51 -15.21
N THR A 496 -29.27 8.44 -14.56
CA THR A 496 -28.37 7.36 -14.08
C THR A 496 -27.74 6.59 -15.25
N LEU A 497 -28.50 6.34 -16.32
CA LEU A 497 -27.97 5.72 -17.54
C LEU A 497 -26.93 6.60 -18.21
N SER A 498 -27.12 7.91 -18.25
CA SER A 498 -26.12 8.84 -18.79
C SER A 498 -24.83 8.87 -17.96
N ALA A 499 -24.92 8.77 -16.62
CA ALA A 499 -23.76 8.62 -15.77
C ALA A 499 -23.02 7.31 -16.06
N GLU A 500 -23.75 6.22 -16.31
CA GLU A 500 -23.21 4.93 -16.68
C GLU A 500 -22.50 4.98 -18.04
N VAL A 501 -23.09 5.63 -19.06
CA VAL A 501 -22.46 5.82 -20.38
C VAL A 501 -21.19 6.67 -20.29
N VAL A 502 -21.20 7.74 -19.51
CA VAL A 502 -19.99 8.55 -19.27
C VAL A 502 -18.90 7.70 -18.59
N ALA A 503 -19.25 6.89 -17.61
CA ALA A 503 -18.31 6.00 -16.95
C ALA A 503 -17.77 4.95 -17.94
N ALA A 504 -18.62 4.37 -18.79
CA ALA A 504 -18.24 3.44 -19.86
C ALA A 504 -17.23 4.06 -20.84
N GLU A 505 -17.51 5.27 -21.33
CA GLU A 505 -16.62 6.01 -22.23
C GLU A 505 -15.24 6.27 -21.62
N LEU A 506 -15.20 6.56 -20.31
CA LEU A 506 -13.97 6.74 -19.57
C LEU A 506 -13.30 5.41 -19.20
N GLY A 507 -13.99 4.28 -19.36
CA GLY A 507 -13.49 2.96 -18.94
C GLY A 507 -13.46 2.77 -17.44
N LEU A 508 -14.23 3.55 -16.68
CA LEU A 508 -14.30 3.54 -15.22
C LEU A 508 -15.55 2.79 -14.73
N ASP A 509 -15.52 2.35 -13.47
CA ASP A 509 -16.72 1.85 -12.80
C ASP A 509 -17.55 3.03 -12.24
N LEU A 510 -18.87 2.84 -12.18
CA LEU A 510 -19.80 3.80 -11.59
C LEU A 510 -20.18 3.34 -10.18
N TYR A 511 -19.98 4.19 -9.19
CA TYR A 511 -20.40 3.96 -7.81
C TYR A 511 -21.56 4.88 -7.47
N VAL A 512 -22.72 4.28 -7.20
CA VAL A 512 -23.94 5.00 -6.87
C VAL A 512 -24.09 5.09 -5.36
N VAL A 513 -24.06 6.29 -4.83
CA VAL A 513 -24.29 6.64 -3.43
C VAL A 513 -25.72 7.18 -3.30
N GLN A 514 -26.55 6.49 -2.57
CA GLN A 514 -27.90 6.97 -2.23
C GLN A 514 -27.81 7.91 -1.03
N LEU A 515 -27.93 9.21 -1.25
CA LEU A 515 -27.80 10.20 -0.18
C LEU A 515 -28.85 10.02 0.92
N SER A 516 -30.07 9.59 0.57
CA SER A 516 -31.11 9.23 1.54
C SER A 516 -30.72 8.12 2.51
N SER A 517 -29.76 7.25 2.15
CA SER A 517 -29.25 6.16 3.03
C SER A 517 -28.01 6.55 3.83
N VAL A 518 -27.34 7.63 3.44
CA VAL A 518 -26.11 8.14 4.10
C VAL A 518 -26.47 9.10 5.25
N VAL A 519 -27.59 9.83 5.10
CA VAL A 519 -28.10 10.74 6.11
C VAL A 519 -28.61 9.93 7.30
N ASP A 520 -27.95 10.06 8.46
CA ASP A 520 -28.31 9.39 9.69
C ASP A 520 -29.06 10.36 10.64
N LYS A 521 -29.82 9.76 11.56
CA LYS A 521 -30.54 10.51 12.61
C LYS A 521 -29.61 11.04 13.71
N TYR A 522 -28.38 10.54 13.77
CA TYR A 522 -27.40 10.92 14.80
C TYR A 522 -26.45 12.01 14.26
N VAL A 523 -26.28 13.05 15.04
CA VAL A 523 -25.41 14.20 14.72
C VAL A 523 -23.97 13.74 14.51
N GLY A 524 -23.38 14.11 13.34
CA GLY A 524 -22.00 13.81 13.00
C GLY A 524 -21.74 12.43 12.38
N GLU A 525 -22.71 11.52 12.33
CA GLU A 525 -22.52 10.23 11.64
C GLU A 525 -22.62 10.38 10.12
N THR A 526 -23.45 11.30 9.63
CA THR A 526 -23.54 11.64 8.20
C THR A 526 -22.19 12.14 7.68
N GLU A 527 -21.55 13.08 8.38
CA GLU A 527 -20.24 13.60 7.98
C GLU A 527 -19.17 12.51 8.00
N LYS A 528 -19.16 11.65 9.00
CA LYS A 528 -18.22 10.51 9.07
C LYS A 528 -18.42 9.52 7.91
N ASN A 529 -19.68 9.23 7.57
CA ASN A 529 -19.97 8.33 6.46
C ASN A 529 -19.57 8.94 5.11
N LEU A 530 -19.84 10.23 4.90
CA LEU A 530 -19.39 10.96 3.72
C LEU A 530 -17.86 11.01 3.64
N GLU A 531 -17.16 11.28 4.76
CA GLU A 531 -15.69 11.30 4.79
C GLU A 531 -15.09 9.95 4.41
N ARG A 532 -15.68 8.84 4.90
CA ARG A 532 -15.25 7.49 4.48
C ARG A 532 -15.44 7.26 2.99
N ILE A 533 -16.60 7.66 2.44
CA ILE A 533 -16.88 7.55 1.00
C ILE A 533 -15.86 8.34 0.18
N PHE A 534 -15.59 9.59 0.53
CA PHE A 534 -14.64 10.42 -0.20
C PHE A 534 -13.20 9.94 -0.03
N THR A 535 -12.80 9.49 1.16
CA THR A 535 -11.45 8.92 1.42
C THR A 535 -11.22 7.69 0.56
N GLU A 536 -12.19 6.78 0.48
CA GLU A 536 -12.08 5.60 -0.39
C GLU A 536 -12.15 5.96 -1.88
N ALA A 537 -12.94 6.96 -2.23
CA ALA A 537 -13.07 7.44 -3.60
C ALA A 537 -11.81 8.17 -4.11
N ASP A 538 -11.11 8.91 -3.25
CA ASP A 538 -9.84 9.56 -3.58
C ASP A 538 -8.75 8.53 -3.97
N ARG A 539 -8.88 7.30 -3.46
CA ARG A 539 -8.00 6.16 -3.76
C ARG A 539 -8.45 5.33 -4.96
N THR A 540 -9.63 5.62 -5.50
CA THR A 540 -10.27 4.81 -6.54
C THR A 540 -10.46 5.62 -7.81
N ASP A 541 -10.00 5.08 -8.95
CA ASP A 541 -10.35 5.66 -10.25
C ASP A 541 -11.76 5.21 -10.62
N ALA A 542 -12.76 6.03 -10.32
CA ALA A 542 -14.17 5.75 -10.51
C ALA A 542 -14.97 7.02 -10.75
N VAL A 543 -16.19 6.85 -11.25
CA VAL A 543 -17.21 7.89 -11.27
C VAL A 543 -18.13 7.71 -10.07
N LEU A 544 -18.23 8.72 -9.22
CA LEU A 544 -19.21 8.76 -8.14
C LEU A 544 -20.50 9.36 -8.64
N LEU A 545 -21.62 8.73 -8.36
CA LEU A 545 -22.96 9.29 -8.59
C LEU A 545 -23.69 9.41 -7.26
N PHE A 546 -23.92 10.64 -6.84
CA PHE A 546 -24.78 10.93 -5.69
C PHE A 546 -26.22 11.09 -6.19
N ASP A 547 -27.02 10.06 -5.92
CA ASP A 547 -28.42 10.03 -6.36
C ASP A 547 -29.32 10.74 -5.33
N GLU A 548 -30.39 11.37 -5.81
CA GLU A 548 -31.35 12.12 -4.99
C GLU A 548 -30.71 13.28 -4.20
N ALA A 549 -29.87 14.09 -4.85
CA ALA A 549 -29.17 15.20 -4.22
C ALA A 549 -30.12 16.26 -3.61
N ASP A 550 -31.34 16.32 -4.05
CA ASP A 550 -32.41 17.13 -3.46
C ASP A 550 -32.75 16.77 -2.01
N ALA A 551 -32.43 15.56 -1.56
CA ALA A 551 -32.57 15.16 -0.17
C ALA A 551 -31.64 15.95 0.79
N VAL A 552 -30.48 16.40 0.28
CA VAL A 552 -29.47 17.15 1.06
C VAL A 552 -29.43 18.62 0.69
N PHE A 553 -29.63 18.97 -0.58
CA PHE A 553 -29.48 20.34 -1.11
C PHE A 553 -30.81 21.08 -1.34
N GLY A 554 -31.89 20.63 -0.72
CA GLY A 554 -33.17 21.31 -0.77
C GLY A 554 -33.09 22.78 -0.33
N LYS A 555 -33.96 23.65 -0.85
CA LYS A 555 -34.01 25.08 -0.46
C LYS A 555 -34.01 25.17 1.07
N ARG A 556 -33.14 26.02 1.59
CA ARG A 556 -33.02 26.34 3.01
C ARG A 556 -34.41 26.76 3.52
N SER A 557 -35.00 25.90 4.36
CA SER A 557 -36.13 26.34 5.16
C SER A 557 -35.65 27.42 6.14
N GLU A 558 -36.45 28.46 6.34
CA GLU A 558 -36.18 29.40 7.45
C GLU A 558 -36.02 28.58 8.73
N VAL A 559 -34.88 28.78 9.41
CA VAL A 559 -34.49 28.02 10.60
C VAL A 559 -35.56 28.19 11.66
N LYS A 560 -36.45 27.20 11.80
CA LYS A 560 -37.49 27.17 12.85
C LYS A 560 -37.16 26.19 13.96
N ASP A 561 -36.33 25.17 13.68
CA ASP A 561 -35.98 24.14 14.65
C ASP A 561 -34.50 23.71 14.57
N SER A 562 -34.01 23.01 15.62
CA SER A 562 -32.64 22.49 15.67
C SER A 562 -32.33 21.52 14.51
N HIS A 563 -33.31 20.78 14.00
CA HIS A 563 -33.16 19.90 12.85
C HIS A 563 -32.74 20.65 11.55
N ASP A 564 -33.27 21.83 11.32
CA ASP A 564 -32.93 22.66 10.15
C ASP A 564 -31.46 23.15 10.16
N ARG A 565 -30.90 23.35 11.37
CA ARG A 565 -29.49 23.71 11.51
C ARG A 565 -28.55 22.56 11.12
N TYR A 566 -28.86 21.33 11.51
CA TYR A 566 -28.05 20.16 11.21
C TYR A 566 -28.08 19.81 9.71
N ALA A 567 -29.25 19.84 9.08
CA ALA A 567 -29.37 19.65 7.63
C ALA A 567 -28.54 20.68 6.82
N ASN A 568 -28.48 21.92 7.29
CA ASN A 568 -27.65 22.96 6.67
C ASN A 568 -26.14 22.70 6.86
N MET A 569 -25.73 22.11 8.00
CA MET A 569 -24.32 21.74 8.24
C MET A 569 -23.89 20.58 7.35
N GLU A 570 -24.72 19.54 7.24
CA GLU A 570 -24.45 18.38 6.37
C GLU A 570 -24.32 18.79 4.89
N SER A 571 -25.22 19.68 4.43
CA SER A 571 -25.15 20.24 3.09
C SER A 571 -23.86 21.04 2.86
N ALA A 572 -23.45 21.85 3.83
CA ALA A 572 -22.23 22.64 3.75
C ALA A 572 -20.97 21.73 3.74
N TYR A 573 -20.98 20.69 4.55
CA TYR A 573 -19.89 19.70 4.60
C TYR A 573 -19.75 18.97 3.26
N LEU A 574 -20.86 18.42 2.73
CA LEU A 574 -20.83 17.71 1.44
C LEU A 574 -20.34 18.63 0.31
N LEU A 575 -20.78 19.90 0.30
CA LEU A 575 -20.29 20.90 -0.64
C LEU A 575 -18.78 21.12 -0.55
N GLN A 576 -18.27 21.31 0.66
CA GLN A 576 -16.85 21.51 0.87
C GLN A 576 -16.03 20.30 0.41
N ARG A 577 -16.52 19.08 0.68
CA ARG A 577 -15.83 17.85 0.25
C ARG A 577 -15.88 17.66 -1.27
N LEU A 578 -17.01 17.94 -1.90
CA LEU A 578 -17.14 17.92 -3.36
C LEU A 578 -16.18 18.94 -4.03
N GLU A 579 -16.04 20.15 -3.48
CA GLU A 579 -15.10 21.16 -3.98
C GLU A 579 -13.63 20.71 -3.88
N SER A 580 -13.26 19.98 -2.83
CA SER A 580 -11.90 19.50 -2.61
C SER A 580 -11.61 18.14 -3.29
N PHE A 581 -12.63 17.47 -3.80
CA PHE A 581 -12.52 16.16 -4.41
C PHE A 581 -11.80 16.20 -5.75
N ASP A 582 -10.81 15.37 -5.94
CA ASP A 582 -10.02 15.30 -7.17
C ASP A 582 -10.55 14.27 -8.19
N GLY A 583 -11.65 13.58 -7.89
CA GLY A 583 -12.29 12.58 -8.71
C GLY A 583 -13.32 13.14 -9.69
N ILE A 584 -14.20 12.27 -10.17
CA ILE A 584 -15.37 12.62 -11.00
C ILE A 584 -16.59 12.37 -10.13
N ALA A 585 -17.34 13.44 -9.82
CA ALA A 585 -18.56 13.36 -9.03
C ALA A 585 -19.73 13.91 -9.81
N LEU A 586 -20.79 13.12 -9.91
CA LEU A 586 -22.04 13.46 -10.55
C LEU A 586 -23.14 13.46 -9.49
N LEU A 587 -24.04 14.41 -9.59
CA LEU A 587 -25.20 14.48 -8.71
C LEU A 587 -26.47 14.38 -9.58
N THR A 588 -27.51 13.74 -9.08
CA THR A 588 -28.82 13.75 -9.73
C THR A 588 -29.84 14.47 -8.88
N THR A 589 -30.76 15.16 -9.52
CA THR A 589 -31.94 15.74 -8.84
C THR A 589 -33.18 15.59 -9.71
N ASN A 590 -34.30 15.39 -9.05
CA ASN A 590 -35.62 15.43 -9.72
C ASN A 590 -36.19 16.82 -9.75
N LEU A 591 -35.71 17.75 -8.94
CA LEU A 591 -36.26 19.10 -8.73
C LEU A 591 -35.16 20.17 -8.80
N ARG A 592 -34.77 20.57 -10.02
CA ARG A 592 -33.77 21.63 -10.23
C ARG A 592 -34.08 22.92 -9.47
N ALA A 593 -35.36 23.30 -9.41
CA ALA A 593 -35.81 24.51 -8.73
C ALA A 593 -35.53 24.53 -7.21
N ASN A 594 -35.24 23.40 -6.63
CA ASN A 594 -34.94 23.27 -5.20
C ASN A 594 -33.45 23.41 -4.88
N ILE A 595 -32.55 23.39 -5.88
CA ILE A 595 -31.13 23.52 -5.67
C ILE A 595 -30.74 24.98 -5.50
N ASP A 596 -29.94 25.29 -4.47
CA ASP A 596 -29.45 26.64 -4.17
C ASP A 596 -28.53 27.13 -5.31
N GLU A 597 -28.71 28.38 -5.71
CA GLU A 597 -27.89 29.04 -6.74
C GLU A 597 -26.40 29.09 -6.34
N ALA A 598 -26.11 29.23 -5.05
CA ALA A 598 -24.74 29.19 -4.53
C ALA A 598 -24.05 27.82 -4.75
N PHE A 599 -24.83 26.72 -4.82
CA PHE A 599 -24.34 25.41 -5.18
C PHE A 599 -24.03 25.29 -6.67
N THR A 600 -24.96 25.78 -7.53
CA THR A 600 -24.78 25.64 -8.98
C THR A 600 -23.58 26.40 -9.53
N ARG A 601 -23.12 27.47 -8.85
CA ARG A 601 -21.89 28.21 -9.20
C ARG A 601 -20.60 27.43 -8.98
N ARG A 602 -20.68 26.34 -8.23
CA ARG A 602 -19.53 25.47 -7.89
C ARG A 602 -19.40 24.26 -8.82
N LEU A 603 -20.44 24.01 -9.61
CA LEU A 603 -20.49 22.94 -10.59
C LEU A 603 -19.73 23.31 -11.86
N ASP A 604 -19.06 22.33 -12.47
CA ASP A 604 -18.41 22.49 -13.76
C ASP A 604 -19.43 22.43 -14.91
N LEU A 605 -20.50 21.64 -14.70
CA LEU A 605 -21.53 21.44 -15.73
C LEU A 605 -22.90 21.13 -15.10
N VAL A 606 -23.95 21.68 -15.69
CA VAL A 606 -25.34 21.34 -15.36
C VAL A 606 -26.00 20.83 -16.61
N VAL A 607 -26.48 19.58 -16.60
CA VAL A 607 -27.16 18.93 -17.72
C VAL A 607 -28.63 18.78 -17.38
N ASP A 608 -29.47 19.40 -18.18
CA ASP A 608 -30.92 19.29 -18.05
C ASP A 608 -31.46 18.15 -18.90
N PHE A 609 -32.21 17.26 -18.26
CA PHE A 609 -32.87 16.13 -18.88
C PHE A 609 -34.36 16.41 -19.04
N PRO A 610 -34.80 16.97 -20.19
CA PRO A 610 -36.20 17.26 -20.41
C PRO A 610 -37.01 15.96 -20.52
N PHE A 611 -38.30 16.07 -20.26
CA PHE A 611 -39.21 14.98 -20.53
C PHE A 611 -39.24 14.69 -22.04
N PRO A 612 -39.17 13.41 -22.48
CA PRO A 612 -39.03 13.09 -23.90
C PRO A 612 -40.27 13.51 -24.71
N ASP A 613 -40.04 14.16 -25.86
CA ASP A 613 -41.07 14.46 -26.84
C ASP A 613 -41.55 13.19 -27.59
N ALA A 614 -42.59 13.32 -28.40
CA ALA A 614 -43.16 12.18 -29.13
C ALA A 614 -42.16 11.50 -30.07
N GLY A 615 -41.21 12.27 -30.66
CA GLY A 615 -40.15 11.71 -31.51
C GLY A 615 -39.13 10.92 -30.73
N GLN A 616 -38.71 11.45 -29.59
CA GLN A 616 -37.79 10.79 -28.65
C GLN A 616 -38.43 9.54 -28.04
N ARG A 617 -39.72 9.61 -27.66
CA ARG A 617 -40.44 8.40 -27.19
C ARG A 617 -40.51 7.33 -28.26
N LEU A 618 -40.74 7.70 -29.51
CA LEU A 618 -40.71 6.74 -30.63
C LEU A 618 -39.32 6.09 -30.78
N ALA A 619 -38.26 6.87 -30.65
CA ALA A 619 -36.89 6.36 -30.68
C ALA A 619 -36.61 5.41 -29.50
N LEU A 620 -37.07 5.75 -28.28
CA LEU A 620 -36.96 4.91 -27.11
C LEU A 620 -37.72 3.56 -27.26
N TRP A 621 -38.90 3.57 -27.81
CA TRP A 621 -39.65 2.37 -28.14
C TRP A 621 -38.91 1.49 -29.16
N ARG A 622 -38.37 2.07 -30.22
CA ARG A 622 -37.59 1.36 -31.24
C ARG A 622 -36.34 0.74 -30.63
N HIS A 623 -35.59 1.54 -29.89
CA HIS A 623 -34.35 1.05 -29.21
C HIS A 623 -34.67 -0.09 -28.25
N GLY A 624 -35.71 0.03 -27.42
CA GLY A 624 -36.10 -1.05 -26.49
C GLY A 624 -36.51 -2.36 -27.18
N LEU A 625 -36.88 -2.30 -28.46
CA LEU A 625 -37.30 -3.48 -29.23
C LEU A 625 -36.24 -4.06 -30.17
N GLU A 626 -35.05 -3.42 -30.28
CA GLU A 626 -33.99 -3.86 -31.23
C GLU A 626 -33.60 -5.33 -31.11
N ARG A 627 -33.58 -5.85 -29.90
CA ARG A 627 -33.18 -7.23 -29.59
C ARG A 627 -34.38 -8.14 -29.23
N VAL A 628 -35.61 -7.63 -29.34
CA VAL A 628 -36.83 -8.34 -28.96
C VAL A 628 -37.51 -8.91 -30.16
N PRO A 629 -37.84 -10.21 -30.19
CA PRO A 629 -38.63 -10.80 -31.31
C PRO A 629 -40.01 -10.14 -31.37
N THR A 630 -40.32 -9.54 -32.53
CA THR A 630 -41.59 -8.80 -32.74
C THR A 630 -42.37 -9.39 -33.89
N ALA A 631 -43.72 -9.30 -33.79
CA ALA A 631 -44.63 -9.69 -34.87
C ALA A 631 -44.59 -8.66 -36.02
N GLU A 632 -44.96 -9.10 -37.21
CA GLU A 632 -45.09 -8.22 -38.39
C GLU A 632 -46.04 -7.05 -38.09
N GLY A 633 -45.66 -5.87 -38.49
CA GLY A 633 -46.44 -4.63 -38.23
C GLY A 633 -46.28 -4.01 -36.88
N THR A 634 -45.55 -4.63 -35.91
CA THR A 634 -45.37 -4.06 -34.54
C THR A 634 -44.70 -2.69 -34.57
N HIS A 635 -43.69 -2.50 -35.42
CA HIS A 635 -43.00 -1.22 -35.57
C HIS A 635 -43.87 -0.11 -36.14
N ALA A 636 -44.88 -0.45 -36.95
CA ALA A 636 -45.85 0.55 -37.51
C ALA A 636 -46.78 1.10 -36.40
N GLY A 637 -47.10 0.32 -35.38
CA GLY A 637 -47.91 0.70 -34.23
C GLY A 637 -47.23 1.60 -33.23
N LEU A 638 -45.88 1.77 -33.29
CA LEU A 638 -45.12 2.53 -32.31
C LEU A 638 -45.39 4.05 -32.37
N ALA A 639 -45.63 4.63 -33.56
CA ALA A 639 -45.79 6.06 -33.71
C ALA A 639 -47.10 6.60 -33.07
N PRO A 640 -48.25 5.95 -33.18
CA PRO A 640 -49.45 6.28 -32.38
C PRO A 640 -49.19 6.11 -30.90
N LEU A 641 -48.61 4.97 -30.45
CA LEU A 641 -48.33 4.69 -29.06
C LEU A 641 -47.44 5.78 -28.43
N ALA A 642 -46.37 6.18 -29.11
CA ALA A 642 -45.46 7.23 -28.66
C ALA A 642 -46.12 8.62 -28.56
N ARG A 643 -47.17 8.91 -29.35
CA ARG A 643 -47.91 10.17 -29.29
C ARG A 643 -48.91 10.16 -28.14
N GLU A 644 -49.67 9.09 -28.01
CA GLU A 644 -50.77 8.98 -27.05
C GLU A 644 -50.30 8.76 -25.60
N PHE A 645 -49.21 8.02 -25.40
CA PHE A 645 -48.67 7.71 -24.09
C PHE A 645 -47.43 8.57 -23.78
N GLU A 646 -47.63 9.56 -22.93
CA GLU A 646 -46.54 10.41 -22.42
C GLU A 646 -45.80 9.67 -21.31
N LEU A 647 -44.84 8.86 -21.68
CA LEU A 647 -44.02 8.05 -20.79
C LEU A 647 -42.55 8.51 -20.80
N ALA A 648 -41.92 8.53 -19.63
CA ALA A 648 -40.50 8.72 -19.52
C ALA A 648 -39.75 7.45 -20.03
N GLY A 649 -38.46 7.57 -20.34
CA GLY A 649 -37.66 6.47 -20.87
C GLY A 649 -37.67 5.22 -19.99
N GLY A 650 -37.58 5.39 -18.68
CA GLY A 650 -37.66 4.27 -17.72
C GLY A 650 -39.01 3.54 -17.76
N SER A 651 -40.13 4.30 -17.91
CA SER A 651 -41.44 3.71 -18.04
C SER A 651 -41.66 3.02 -19.40
N ILE A 652 -41.07 3.55 -20.47
CA ILE A 652 -41.10 2.90 -21.79
C ILE A 652 -40.34 1.54 -21.71
N ARG A 653 -39.16 1.54 -21.09
CA ARG A 653 -38.41 0.27 -20.87
C ARG A 653 -39.22 -0.75 -20.06
N SER A 654 -39.88 -0.33 -18.96
CA SER A 654 -40.75 -1.21 -18.17
C SER A 654 -41.92 -1.76 -18.97
N ALA A 655 -42.51 -0.93 -19.83
CA ALA A 655 -43.60 -1.33 -20.70
C ALA A 655 -43.14 -2.37 -21.75
N VAL A 656 -41.96 -2.20 -22.35
CA VAL A 656 -41.34 -3.17 -23.29
C VAL A 656 -41.07 -4.49 -22.56
N VAL A 657 -40.51 -4.43 -21.37
CA VAL A 657 -40.27 -5.64 -20.55
C VAL A 657 -41.58 -6.37 -20.23
N THR A 658 -42.62 -5.63 -19.89
CA THR A 658 -43.94 -6.18 -19.64
C THR A 658 -44.50 -6.88 -20.89
N ALA A 659 -44.40 -6.24 -22.05
CA ALA A 659 -44.81 -6.79 -23.33
C ALA A 659 -44.04 -8.05 -23.68
N ALA A 660 -42.72 -8.06 -23.42
CA ALA A 660 -41.89 -9.25 -23.67
C ALA A 660 -42.29 -10.45 -22.77
N TYR A 661 -42.60 -10.20 -21.48
CA TYR A 661 -43.12 -11.26 -20.60
C TYR A 661 -44.51 -11.77 -21.04
N LEU A 662 -45.41 -10.89 -21.53
CA LEU A 662 -46.69 -11.33 -22.07
C LEU A 662 -46.51 -12.20 -23.32
N ALA A 663 -45.56 -11.86 -24.19
CA ALA A 663 -45.24 -12.65 -25.38
C ALA A 663 -44.59 -13.99 -24.99
N ALA A 664 -43.61 -14.00 -24.11
CA ALA A 664 -42.95 -15.22 -23.64
C ALA A 664 -43.94 -16.17 -22.93
N GLY A 665 -44.89 -15.67 -22.18
CA GLY A 665 -45.94 -16.49 -21.54
C GLY A 665 -46.87 -17.19 -22.51
N ARG A 666 -46.81 -16.85 -23.82
CA ARG A 666 -47.55 -17.50 -24.92
C ARG A 666 -46.64 -18.29 -25.85
N ASP A 667 -45.35 -18.40 -25.53
CA ASP A 667 -44.32 -18.95 -26.44
C ASP A 667 -44.33 -18.25 -27.83
N GLY A 668 -44.60 -16.95 -27.83
CA GLY A 668 -44.77 -16.11 -29.02
C GLY A 668 -43.84 -14.88 -29.05
N VAL A 669 -44.07 -14.05 -30.05
CA VAL A 669 -43.35 -12.78 -30.24
C VAL A 669 -44.18 -11.60 -29.77
N VAL A 670 -43.53 -10.47 -29.49
CA VAL A 670 -44.21 -9.25 -29.02
C VAL A 670 -45.11 -8.66 -30.11
N THR A 671 -46.34 -8.41 -29.76
CA THR A 671 -47.37 -7.84 -30.65
C THR A 671 -47.67 -6.37 -30.27
N PRO A 672 -48.29 -5.59 -31.15
CA PRO A 672 -48.78 -4.22 -30.82
C PRO A 672 -49.69 -4.18 -29.60
N ALA A 673 -50.53 -5.23 -29.41
CA ALA A 673 -51.41 -5.35 -28.26
C ALA A 673 -50.66 -5.49 -26.92
N ASP A 674 -49.55 -6.24 -26.94
CA ASP A 674 -48.70 -6.39 -25.72
C ASP A 674 -48.06 -5.04 -25.33
N LEU A 675 -47.56 -4.28 -26.31
CA LEU A 675 -46.95 -2.99 -26.08
C LEU A 675 -47.99 -1.97 -25.55
N LEU A 676 -49.18 -2.00 -26.10
CA LEU A 676 -50.29 -1.16 -25.61
C LEU A 676 -50.67 -1.53 -24.19
N GLU A 677 -50.75 -2.81 -23.85
CA GLU A 677 -51.03 -3.25 -22.49
C GLU A 677 -49.88 -2.87 -21.53
N GLY A 678 -48.61 -2.99 -21.97
CA GLY A 678 -47.46 -2.53 -21.18
C GLY A 678 -47.54 -1.01 -20.91
N ALA A 679 -47.86 -0.20 -21.91
CA ALA A 679 -48.04 1.26 -21.77
C ALA A 679 -49.19 1.59 -20.82
N ARG A 680 -50.33 0.91 -20.95
CA ARG A 680 -51.49 1.07 -20.04
C ARG A 680 -51.13 0.78 -18.59
N ARG A 681 -50.38 -0.27 -18.34
CA ARG A 681 -49.93 -0.64 -16.97
C ARG A 681 -49.05 0.44 -16.37
N GLU A 682 -48.13 1.00 -17.15
CA GLU A 682 -47.26 2.06 -16.65
C GLU A 682 -48.06 3.36 -16.39
N TYR A 683 -49.06 3.68 -17.20
CA TYR A 683 -49.98 4.82 -16.92
C TYR A 683 -50.78 4.63 -15.63
N ARG A 684 -51.39 3.44 -15.43
CA ARG A 684 -52.11 3.12 -14.20
C ARG A 684 -51.19 3.17 -12.97
N LYS A 685 -49.97 2.65 -13.10
CA LYS A 685 -48.95 2.69 -12.04
C LYS A 685 -48.56 4.14 -11.68
N ALA A 686 -48.53 5.06 -12.66
CA ALA A 686 -48.30 6.47 -12.46
C ALA A 686 -49.54 7.24 -11.99
N GLY A 687 -50.67 6.58 -11.73
CA GLY A 687 -51.94 7.22 -11.34
C GLY A 687 -52.56 8.07 -12.44
N ARG A 688 -52.17 7.86 -13.71
CA ARG A 688 -52.69 8.64 -14.88
C ARG A 688 -53.90 7.91 -15.52
N LEU A 689 -54.84 8.70 -16.02
CA LEU A 689 -55.95 8.16 -16.81
C LEU A 689 -55.45 7.62 -18.16
N VAL A 690 -55.82 6.39 -18.47
CA VAL A 690 -55.39 5.72 -19.69
C VAL A 690 -56.10 6.35 -20.89
N PRO A 691 -55.35 6.79 -21.94
CA PRO A 691 -55.95 7.31 -23.16
C PRO A 691 -56.95 6.31 -23.76
N GLY A 692 -58.17 6.80 -24.10
CA GLY A 692 -59.25 5.95 -24.66
C GLY A 692 -60.13 5.21 -23.67
N GLU A 693 -59.87 5.20 -22.36
CA GLU A 693 -60.73 4.59 -21.32
C GLU A 693 -61.71 5.58 -20.65
N GLY A 694 -61.74 6.86 -21.05
CA GLY A 694 -62.50 7.95 -20.41
C GLY A 694 -63.68 8.51 -21.18
N SER A 695 -64.18 7.89 -22.22
CA SER A 695 -65.36 8.33 -22.93
C SER A 695 -66.60 7.54 -22.51
N TRP A 696 -67.20 7.95 -21.41
CA TRP A 696 -68.63 7.63 -21.08
C TRP A 696 -69.41 8.91 -20.99
#